data_25ea65225108ca3dda0ce6992a1aca42
#
_entry.id   25ea65225108ca3dda0ce6992a1aca42
#
_cell.length_a   1.000
_cell.length_b   1.000
_cell.length_c   1.000
_cell.angle_alpha   90.00
_cell.angle_beta   90.00
_cell.angle_gamma   90.00
#
_symmetry.space_group_name_H-M   'P 1'
#
loop_
_entity.id
_entity.type
_entity.pdbx_description
1 polymer ?
#
loop_
_entity_poly.entity_id
_entity_poly.type
_entity_poly.pdbx_seq_one_letter_code
_entity_poly.pdbx_strand_id
1 'polypeptide(L)'
;MVANAGQGITAGTSTYSSKSSFGRRKALSQLQGMGINSGSYSWNWANPEYTSYYTDEAGNLHIVAWKDQTLYDAVCNSDLNVTNVTTVKLPLPLWGGFYAAPDGSFYVAVGQKNLNEDNSITAVRILKYSRAWKLLGATDIGGGYTNMFEGIYIPFDAASLRMTQIGSTLIVHTGREMYGMEGIHHQSNITFVINTQDMTLINSDMPYCSHSFNQFVVNDGSHVYFLDHGDAYYRGLILSSFSAYSGGYIAQDRAVNIFPFMGATGDNYTGCEVTGFSLAGNNLITVGKSVPHGFAVNGQTGYENLNKNIFMIITDKNSMTSRFIWLTQYSPSGAEITLTEPKLIPAGNNQYAVLFSEETSNQSILHYLLMDMSGNVILSKLYKNVTIQTDSQPILWGRNIVWVSGNYDNGNYDSSRTYLYEIPVVTTPLNGIALNQTNLTIDEGNTQKLTPSFTPSNSDDVKDVVWTSSNPGIASVSEDGTIQGNGYGQAVITASAGDFQTQCQVTVKVSENNTPLTKPVLKLSQKSADQIHLTWKKVPGAKGYQIYCKTDSQSSYKRIKTLKTGAVSFDAAVVPGVTYSFKVRAYGTNASGKNKYSKFSAVKSRKAAVPAPSKVSCKMSNGGTEVSWKKVAGASGYVIYRNGSAAKTVKSSVSTWKDTKAYDSQTGMYWVYNYYVRAFKTVNGKRIYSKPTKTINLYS
;
A
#
# COMPACT_ATOMS: atom_id res chain seq x y z
N MET A 1 35.99 18.48 -3.95
CA MET A 1 36.38 17.43 -4.92
C MET A 1 35.26 16.40 -4.94
N VAL A 2 34.51 16.33 -6.02
CA VAL A 2 33.45 15.33 -6.20
C VAL A 2 34.16 14.01 -6.51
N ALA A 3 34.21 13.11 -5.54
CA ALA A 3 34.72 11.76 -5.78
C ALA A 3 33.72 10.99 -6.67
N ASN A 4 34.26 10.25 -7.62
CA ASN A 4 33.60 9.46 -8.66
C ASN A 4 32.24 8.88 -8.26
N ALA A 5 31.25 9.17 -9.08
CA ALA A 5 29.92 8.55 -9.05
C ALA A 5 30.08 7.02 -9.13
N GLY A 6 29.79 6.34 -8.02
CA GLY A 6 29.59 4.89 -8.04
C GLY A 6 28.45 4.57 -9.00
N GLN A 7 28.51 3.40 -9.64
CA GLN A 7 27.50 2.93 -10.59
C GLN A 7 26.12 2.99 -9.92
N GLY A 8 25.26 3.90 -10.39
CA GLY A 8 23.87 3.96 -9.97
C GLY A 8 23.15 2.68 -10.38
N ILE A 9 22.13 2.34 -9.63
CA ILE A 9 21.25 1.22 -9.98
C ILE A 9 20.52 1.64 -11.26
N THR A 10 20.92 1.09 -12.40
CA THR A 10 20.07 1.13 -13.59
C THR A 10 18.78 0.41 -13.23
N ALA A 11 17.64 1.07 -13.42
CA ALA A 11 16.33 0.41 -13.40
C ALA A 11 16.37 -0.68 -14.48
N GLY A 12 16.83 -1.88 -14.11
CA GLY A 12 16.80 -3.05 -14.98
C GLY A 12 15.33 -3.33 -15.29
N THR A 13 15.02 -3.51 -16.57
CA THR A 13 13.76 -4.05 -17.05
C THR A 13 13.62 -5.50 -16.60
N SER A 14 13.49 -5.74 -15.29
CA SER A 14 13.12 -7.05 -14.78
C SER A 14 11.60 -7.20 -14.95
N THR A 15 11.22 -8.22 -15.69
CA THR A 15 9.84 -8.66 -15.85
C THR A 15 9.32 -9.12 -14.49
N TYR A 16 8.59 -8.25 -13.81
CA TYR A 16 8.04 -8.52 -12.48
C TYR A 16 6.88 -9.50 -12.56
N SER A 17 6.99 -10.59 -11.80
CA SER A 17 5.87 -11.46 -11.51
C SER A 17 4.78 -10.65 -10.79
N SER A 18 3.55 -10.72 -11.27
CA SER A 18 2.37 -10.03 -10.73
C SER A 18 1.92 -10.52 -9.34
N LYS A 19 2.77 -11.26 -8.62
CA LYS A 19 2.47 -11.90 -7.33
C LYS A 19 3.62 -11.83 -6.33
N SER A 20 4.44 -10.77 -6.32
CA SER A 20 5.24 -10.52 -5.14
C SER A 20 4.26 -10.21 -4.00
N SER A 21 4.31 -11.01 -2.94
CA SER A 21 3.48 -10.80 -1.76
C SER A 21 3.85 -9.44 -1.17
N PHE A 22 3.06 -8.43 -1.54
CA PHE A 22 3.05 -7.17 -0.82
C PHE A 22 2.70 -7.51 0.63
N GLY A 23 3.34 -6.82 1.60
CA GLY A 23 2.96 -6.90 3.00
C GLY A 23 1.46 -6.66 3.22
N ARG A 24 1.06 -6.33 4.40
CA ARG A 24 -0.34 -6.10 4.71
C ARG A 24 -0.70 -4.62 4.64
N ARG A 25 -1.95 -4.30 4.38
CA ARG A 25 -2.53 -2.97 4.62
C ARG A 25 -3.87 -3.09 5.31
N LYS A 26 -4.16 -2.15 6.20
CA LYS A 26 -5.42 -2.08 6.94
C LYS A 26 -5.98 -0.67 6.89
N ALA A 27 -7.26 -0.54 6.59
CA ALA A 27 -7.95 0.75 6.66
C ALA A 27 -8.09 1.19 8.14
N LEU A 28 -7.70 2.42 8.43
CA LEU A 28 -7.78 3.03 9.76
C LEU A 28 -9.06 3.89 9.84
N SER A 29 -10.22 3.26 10.02
CA SER A 29 -11.52 3.96 10.05
C SER A 29 -11.60 5.03 11.15
N GLN A 30 -10.88 4.84 12.25
CA GLN A 30 -10.84 5.78 13.39
C GLN A 30 -9.97 7.02 13.11
N LEU A 31 -9.08 6.96 12.11
CA LEU A 31 -8.13 8.01 11.75
C LEU A 31 -8.36 8.56 10.33
N GLN A 32 -9.57 8.41 9.79
CA GLN A 32 -9.86 8.87 8.43
C GLN A 32 -9.73 10.39 8.30
N GLY A 33 -8.97 10.82 7.27
CA GLY A 33 -8.68 12.23 7.01
C GLY A 33 -7.74 12.88 8.04
N MET A 34 -6.99 12.09 8.82
CA MET A 34 -5.92 12.54 9.70
C MET A 34 -4.56 12.25 9.06
N GLY A 35 -3.58 13.11 9.31
CA GLY A 35 -2.18 12.88 8.91
C GLY A 35 -1.87 13.10 7.44
N ILE A 36 -2.71 13.81 6.69
CA ILE A 36 -2.43 14.20 5.32
C ILE A 36 -2.68 15.69 5.17
N ASN A 37 -1.58 16.44 5.17
CA ASN A 37 -1.42 17.82 4.72
C ASN A 37 -2.67 18.71 4.80
N SER A 38 -2.93 19.31 5.94
CA SER A 38 -3.90 20.40 6.07
C SER A 38 -3.13 21.71 6.27
N GLY A 39 -2.57 22.25 5.19
CA GLY A 39 -1.73 23.43 5.22
C GLY A 39 -2.34 24.62 5.97
N SER A 40 -1.86 24.82 7.21
CA SER A 40 -2.09 26.05 7.97
C SER A 40 -0.95 27.04 7.80
N TYR A 41 0.06 26.70 6.98
CA TYR A 41 1.32 27.43 6.82
C TYR A 41 1.34 28.19 5.49
N SER A 42 2.07 29.29 5.45
CA SER A 42 2.11 30.17 4.28
C SER A 42 2.94 29.60 3.14
N TRP A 43 3.94 28.76 3.48
CA TRP A 43 4.88 28.16 2.53
C TRP A 43 5.02 26.66 2.77
N ASN A 44 5.09 25.86 1.71
CA ASN A 44 5.03 24.38 1.78
C ASN A 44 6.32 23.72 1.23
N TRP A 45 7.50 24.19 1.56
CA TRP A 45 8.76 23.49 1.22
C TRP A 45 9.00 22.27 2.11
N ALA A 46 8.62 22.36 3.39
CA ALA A 46 8.50 21.24 4.31
C ALA A 46 7.35 21.53 5.28
N ASN A 47 6.75 20.48 5.83
CA ASN A 47 5.68 20.59 6.81
C ASN A 47 6.03 19.77 8.06
N PRO A 48 5.53 20.17 9.24
CA PRO A 48 5.56 19.31 10.41
C PRO A 48 4.90 17.94 10.11
N GLU A 49 5.45 16.88 10.68
CA GLU A 49 4.85 15.55 10.55
C GLU A 49 3.52 15.49 11.32
N TYR A 50 2.42 15.30 10.61
CA TYR A 50 1.07 15.19 11.22
C TYR A 50 0.81 13.81 11.82
N THR A 51 1.61 12.81 11.44
CA THR A 51 1.52 11.45 11.95
C THR A 51 2.89 10.99 12.42
N SER A 52 2.96 10.43 13.61
CA SER A 52 4.17 9.88 14.19
C SER A 52 3.89 8.51 14.81
N TYR A 53 4.92 7.75 15.08
CA TYR A 53 4.77 6.39 15.60
C TYR A 53 5.69 6.16 16.79
N TYR A 54 5.25 5.30 17.70
CA TYR A 54 6.11 4.71 18.73
C TYR A 54 5.60 3.30 19.09
N THR A 55 6.42 2.55 19.81
CA THR A 55 6.03 1.24 20.32
C THR A 55 5.98 1.29 21.84
N ASP A 56 4.91 0.73 22.45
CA ASP A 56 4.81 0.62 23.89
C ASP A 56 5.64 -0.57 24.43
N GLU A 57 5.68 -0.73 25.76
CA GLU A 57 6.42 -1.81 26.43
C GLU A 57 5.84 -3.21 26.13
N ALA A 58 4.57 -3.28 25.73
CA ALA A 58 3.92 -4.53 25.32
C ALA A 58 4.16 -4.86 23.85
N GLY A 59 4.84 -3.98 23.10
CA GLY A 59 5.14 -4.15 21.68
C GLY A 59 4.01 -3.72 20.73
N ASN A 60 2.95 -3.06 21.24
CA ASN A 60 1.93 -2.51 20.37
C ASN A 60 2.43 -1.28 19.62
N LEU A 61 1.97 -1.11 18.40
CA LEU A 61 2.21 0.10 17.61
C LEU A 61 1.23 1.20 18.03
N HIS A 62 1.76 2.36 18.33
CA HIS A 62 0.99 3.57 18.50
C HIS A 62 1.14 4.48 17.30
N ILE A 63 0.01 4.98 16.81
CA ILE A 63 -0.08 6.00 15.75
C ILE A 63 -0.57 7.28 16.40
N VAL A 64 0.30 8.27 16.47
CA VAL A 64 -0.04 9.61 16.98
C VAL A 64 -0.35 10.49 15.80
N ALA A 65 -1.58 10.97 15.71
CA ALA A 65 -2.04 11.85 14.63
C ALA A 65 -2.64 13.14 15.21
N TRP A 66 -2.57 14.23 14.44
CA TRP A 66 -3.14 15.50 14.83
C TRP A 66 -4.23 15.97 13.87
N LYS A 67 -5.30 16.53 14.41
CA LYS A 67 -6.36 17.21 13.65
C LYS A 67 -7.12 18.20 14.55
N ASP A 68 -7.37 19.40 14.06
CA ASP A 68 -8.25 20.39 14.72
C ASP A 68 -7.92 20.61 16.21
N GLN A 69 -6.67 20.92 16.51
CA GLN A 69 -6.14 21.11 17.89
C GLN A 69 -6.37 19.88 18.80
N THR A 70 -6.52 18.72 18.23
CA THR A 70 -6.67 17.48 18.99
C THR A 70 -5.63 16.47 18.50
N LEU A 71 -4.89 15.93 19.44
CA LEU A 71 -3.98 14.81 19.21
C LEU A 71 -4.76 13.52 19.48
N TYR A 72 -4.55 12.54 18.62
CA TYR A 72 -5.11 11.19 18.69
C TYR A 72 -3.96 10.21 18.83
N ASP A 73 -4.00 9.36 19.84
CA ASP A 73 -3.06 8.25 20.02
C ASP A 73 -3.82 6.95 19.87
N ALA A 74 -3.64 6.30 18.71
CA ALA A 74 -4.31 5.08 18.34
C ALA A 74 -3.39 3.88 18.54
N VAL A 75 -3.82 2.93 19.36
CA VAL A 75 -3.10 1.68 19.65
C VAL A 75 -3.46 0.62 18.64
N CYS A 76 -2.48 0.08 17.94
CA CYS A 76 -2.64 -1.01 16.97
C CYS A 76 -1.99 -2.30 17.48
N ASN A 77 -2.72 -3.41 17.37
CA ASN A 77 -2.19 -4.75 17.64
C ASN A 77 -1.47 -5.35 16.41
N SER A 78 -0.87 -6.53 16.59
CA SER A 78 -0.15 -7.26 15.51
C SER A 78 -0.99 -7.59 14.27
N ASP A 79 -2.33 -7.52 14.36
CA ASP A 79 -3.22 -7.69 13.22
C ASP A 79 -3.58 -6.38 12.53
N LEU A 80 -2.89 -5.30 12.86
CA LEU A 80 -3.10 -3.93 12.38
C LEU A 80 -4.50 -3.39 12.74
N ASN A 81 -5.16 -3.94 13.77
CA ASN A 81 -6.44 -3.41 14.23
C ASN A 81 -6.20 -2.33 15.28
N VAL A 82 -6.87 -1.20 15.14
CA VAL A 82 -6.94 -0.19 16.19
C VAL A 82 -7.79 -0.74 17.33
N THR A 83 -7.20 -0.86 18.50
CA THR A 83 -7.83 -1.42 19.71
C THR A 83 -8.29 -0.36 20.69
N ASN A 84 -7.63 0.80 20.68
CA ASN A 84 -7.99 1.95 21.52
C ASN A 84 -7.58 3.25 20.83
N VAL A 85 -8.23 4.35 21.16
CA VAL A 85 -7.84 5.72 20.76
C VAL A 85 -7.97 6.64 21.96
N THR A 86 -6.86 7.26 22.35
CA THR A 86 -6.81 8.32 23.38
C THR A 86 -6.74 9.68 22.68
N THR A 87 -7.44 10.67 23.18
CA THR A 87 -7.44 12.03 22.63
C THR A 87 -6.95 13.05 23.64
N VAL A 88 -6.16 14.03 23.15
CA VAL A 88 -5.65 15.14 23.97
C VAL A 88 -5.95 16.45 23.27
N LYS A 89 -6.65 17.35 23.94
CA LYS A 89 -6.88 18.72 23.45
C LYS A 89 -5.65 19.56 23.65
N LEU A 90 -5.16 20.22 22.60
CA LEU A 90 -3.95 21.03 22.63
C LEU A 90 -4.29 22.51 22.81
N PRO A 91 -3.43 23.29 23.50
CA PRO A 91 -3.76 24.65 23.89
C PRO A 91 -3.59 25.69 22.78
N LEU A 92 -2.78 25.40 21.74
CA LEU A 92 -2.49 26.33 20.63
C LEU A 92 -2.86 25.72 19.29
N PRO A 93 -3.22 26.51 18.28
CA PRO A 93 -3.84 26.05 17.04
C PRO A 93 -2.87 25.44 16.03
N LEU A 94 -1.59 25.80 16.05
CA LEU A 94 -0.61 25.29 15.08
C LEU A 94 0.09 24.05 15.64
N TRP A 95 0.20 23.05 14.81
CA TRP A 95 0.93 21.83 15.10
C TRP A 95 2.40 21.96 14.71
N GLY A 96 3.31 21.62 15.62
CA GLY A 96 4.75 21.56 15.33
C GLY A 96 5.27 20.14 15.22
N GLY A 97 4.88 19.24 16.11
CA GLY A 97 5.34 17.86 16.07
C GLY A 97 5.23 17.12 17.41
N PHE A 98 5.57 15.83 17.35
CA PHE A 98 5.55 14.90 18.48
C PHE A 98 6.88 14.14 18.59
N TYR A 99 7.29 13.85 19.82
CA TYR A 99 8.45 13.04 20.12
C TYR A 99 8.21 12.13 21.32
N ALA A 100 8.36 10.82 21.11
CA ALA A 100 8.37 9.82 22.18
C ALA A 100 9.81 9.65 22.69
N ALA A 101 10.10 10.22 23.83
CA ALA A 101 11.46 10.27 24.35
C ALA A 101 11.89 8.96 25.06
N PRO A 102 13.20 8.67 25.09
CA PRO A 102 13.74 7.48 25.76
C PRO A 102 13.48 7.45 27.28
N ASP A 103 13.29 8.62 27.91
CA ASP A 103 12.98 8.72 29.35
C ASP A 103 11.54 8.34 29.71
N GLY A 104 10.74 7.93 28.72
CA GLY A 104 9.34 7.58 28.91
C GLY A 104 8.38 8.77 28.85
N SER A 105 8.85 9.98 28.55
CA SER A 105 8.01 11.16 28.35
C SER A 105 7.60 11.31 26.88
N PHE A 106 6.47 12.01 26.66
CA PHE A 106 6.09 12.54 25.37
C PHE A 106 6.30 14.04 25.33
N TYR A 107 6.83 14.54 24.22
CA TYR A 107 6.93 15.96 23.95
C TYR A 107 6.09 16.33 22.75
N VAL A 108 5.34 17.44 22.88
CA VAL A 108 4.45 17.95 21.85
C VAL A 108 4.75 19.43 21.64
N ALA A 109 5.06 19.81 20.42
CA ALA A 109 5.24 21.22 20.05
C ALA A 109 3.95 21.75 19.40
N VAL A 110 3.49 22.90 19.91
CA VAL A 110 2.35 23.64 19.38
C VAL A 110 2.66 25.12 19.30
N GLY A 111 1.97 25.87 18.48
CA GLY A 111 2.20 27.30 18.33
C GLY A 111 0.99 28.10 17.89
N GLN A 112 1.17 29.39 17.74
CA GLN A 112 0.21 30.30 17.15
C GLN A 112 0.90 31.39 16.34
N LYS A 113 0.19 31.92 15.33
CA LYS A 113 0.68 33.06 14.54
C LYS A 113 0.79 34.32 15.40
N ASN A 114 1.83 35.09 15.15
CA ASN A 114 2.11 36.35 15.82
C ASN A 114 2.08 37.51 14.81
N LEU A 115 0.95 37.68 14.18
CA LEU A 115 0.77 38.63 13.05
C LEU A 115 0.92 40.11 13.49
N ASN A 116 0.83 40.39 14.78
CA ASN A 116 1.00 41.74 15.32
C ASN A 116 2.44 41.97 15.82
N GLU A 117 3.36 41.04 15.62
CA GLU A 117 4.75 41.10 16.06
C GLU A 117 4.91 41.42 17.59
N ASP A 118 4.01 40.84 18.37
CA ASP A 118 3.97 41.04 19.83
C ASP A 118 4.99 40.11 20.52
N ASN A 119 6.01 40.68 21.07
CA ASN A 119 7.10 39.97 21.76
C ASN A 119 6.65 39.22 23.00
N SER A 120 5.51 39.58 23.59
CA SER A 120 5.01 39.03 24.85
C SER A 120 4.12 37.78 24.69
N ILE A 121 3.59 37.52 23.51
CA ILE A 121 2.73 36.36 23.32
C ILE A 121 3.54 35.07 23.32
N THR A 122 2.96 33.98 23.78
CA THR A 122 3.51 32.63 23.58
C THR A 122 3.34 32.23 22.15
N ALA A 123 4.39 32.34 21.33
CA ALA A 123 4.37 31.94 19.93
C ALA A 123 4.54 30.42 19.73
N VAL A 124 5.36 29.79 20.59
CA VAL A 124 5.58 28.34 20.63
C VAL A 124 5.45 27.85 22.07
N ARG A 125 4.85 26.67 22.22
CA ARG A 125 4.77 25.96 23.50
C ARG A 125 5.21 24.51 23.31
N ILE A 126 6.16 24.08 24.12
CA ILE A 126 6.60 22.69 24.19
C ILE A 126 6.00 22.05 25.43
N LEU A 127 5.17 21.06 25.22
CA LEU A 127 4.42 20.37 26.27
C LEU A 127 5.09 19.04 26.59
N LYS A 128 5.25 18.71 27.87
CA LYS A 128 5.74 17.43 28.35
C LYS A 128 4.58 16.63 28.94
N TYR A 129 4.38 15.41 28.47
CA TYR A 129 3.39 14.47 28.96
C TYR A 129 4.03 13.16 29.46
N SER A 130 3.35 12.49 30.40
CA SER A 130 3.64 11.10 30.72
C SER A 130 3.12 10.16 29.61
N ARG A 131 3.51 8.89 29.65
CA ARG A 131 2.97 7.84 28.77
C ARG A 131 1.44 7.67 28.87
N ALA A 132 0.82 8.11 29.96
CA ALA A 132 -0.64 8.13 30.13
C ALA A 132 -1.29 9.46 29.71
N TRP A 133 -0.60 10.29 28.93
CA TRP A 133 -1.05 11.61 28.47
C TRP A 133 -1.41 12.61 29.56
N LYS A 134 -0.84 12.45 30.76
CA LYS A 134 -0.94 13.45 31.83
C LYS A 134 0.10 14.54 31.58
N LEU A 135 -0.32 15.80 31.52
CA LEU A 135 0.59 16.95 31.41
C LEU A 135 1.50 17.03 32.64
N LEU A 136 2.80 17.07 32.41
CA LEU A 136 3.85 17.13 33.44
C LEU A 136 4.50 18.50 33.53
N GLY A 137 4.55 19.27 32.44
CA GLY A 137 5.14 20.58 32.36
C GLY A 137 5.08 21.20 30.99
N ALA A 138 5.47 22.43 30.86
CA ALA A 138 5.53 23.14 29.59
C ALA A 138 6.61 24.20 29.57
N THR A 139 7.13 24.50 28.38
CA THR A 139 8.01 25.64 28.10
C THR A 139 7.27 26.58 27.17
N ASP A 140 7.11 27.84 27.57
CA ASP A 140 6.55 28.90 26.75
C ASP A 140 7.67 29.73 26.12
N ILE A 141 7.60 29.92 24.81
CA ILE A 141 8.55 30.73 24.06
C ILE A 141 7.79 31.93 23.50
N GLY A 142 8.20 33.12 23.92
CA GLY A 142 7.61 34.39 23.51
C GLY A 142 7.90 34.73 22.06
N GLY A 143 7.04 35.54 21.43
CA GLY A 143 7.16 35.94 20.03
C GLY A 143 8.46 36.68 19.71
N GLY A 144 9.03 37.43 20.66
CA GLY A 144 10.30 38.15 20.50
C GLY A 144 11.54 37.43 21.04
N TYR A 145 11.40 36.17 21.40
CA TYR A 145 12.48 35.44 22.06
C TYR A 145 13.48 34.87 21.08
N THR A 146 14.47 35.66 20.67
CA THR A 146 15.67 35.18 19.97
C THR A 146 16.88 36.03 20.37
N ASN A 147 18.05 35.40 20.53
CA ASN A 147 19.25 36.09 20.99
C ASN A 147 20.06 36.74 19.85
N MET A 148 19.84 36.34 18.60
CA MET A 148 20.66 36.80 17.47
C MET A 148 19.84 37.49 16.35
N PHE A 149 18.58 37.12 16.18
CA PHE A 149 17.70 37.64 15.14
C PHE A 149 16.30 37.77 15.70
N GLU A 150 15.53 38.67 15.13
CA GLU A 150 14.26 39.07 15.68
C GLU A 150 13.18 37.96 15.60
N GLY A 151 12.13 38.14 16.25
CA GLY A 151 11.00 37.37 16.68
C GLY A 151 10.43 36.24 15.79
N ILE A 152 9.38 35.62 16.31
CA ILE A 152 8.64 34.58 15.62
C ILE A 152 7.34 35.19 15.08
N TYR A 153 7.19 35.28 13.76
CA TYR A 153 5.98 35.76 13.10
C TYR A 153 5.02 34.58 12.85
N ILE A 154 5.50 33.52 12.19
CA ILE A 154 4.78 32.27 12.03
C ILE A 154 5.71 31.12 12.46
N PRO A 155 5.41 30.42 13.57
CA PRO A 155 6.18 29.27 13.97
C PRO A 155 5.92 28.09 13.03
N PHE A 156 6.93 27.26 12.81
CA PHE A 156 6.90 26.04 12.01
C PHE A 156 6.66 26.28 10.51
N ASP A 157 6.68 27.53 10.04
CA ASP A 157 6.45 27.85 8.63
C ASP A 157 7.65 27.41 7.79
N ALA A 158 7.40 26.84 6.61
CA ALA A 158 8.40 26.26 5.72
C ALA A 158 9.36 25.28 6.42
N ALA A 159 8.83 24.45 7.34
CA ALA A 159 9.65 23.70 8.29
C ALA A 159 9.13 22.31 8.59
N SER A 160 10.05 21.37 8.79
CA SER A 160 9.81 20.19 9.61
C SER A 160 10.28 20.46 11.05
N LEU A 161 9.57 19.93 12.04
CA LEU A 161 10.03 19.96 13.42
C LEU A 161 10.58 18.59 13.81
N ARG A 162 11.78 18.58 14.34
CA ARG A 162 12.39 17.37 14.88
C ARG A 162 12.86 17.63 16.32
N MET A 163 12.79 16.59 17.13
CA MET A 163 13.23 16.61 18.52
C MET A 163 14.18 15.46 18.80
N THR A 164 15.11 15.69 19.70
CA THR A 164 15.98 14.64 20.22
C THR A 164 16.32 14.94 21.67
N GLN A 165 16.58 13.91 22.47
CA GLN A 165 16.93 14.07 23.88
C GLN A 165 18.30 13.49 24.14
N ILE A 166 19.14 14.27 24.81
CA ILE A 166 20.45 13.84 25.29
C ILE A 166 20.55 14.12 26.82
N GLY A 167 20.62 13.06 27.60
CA GLY A 167 20.53 13.16 29.06
C GLY A 167 19.24 13.85 29.52
N SER A 168 19.36 14.92 30.32
CA SER A 168 18.22 15.72 30.77
C SER A 168 17.92 16.92 29.85
N THR A 169 18.41 16.92 28.64
CA THR A 169 18.24 18.04 27.70
C THR A 169 17.42 17.60 26.50
N LEU A 170 16.28 18.25 26.27
CA LEU A 170 15.49 18.16 25.05
C LEU A 170 15.96 19.23 24.06
N ILE A 171 16.20 18.83 22.83
CA ILE A 171 16.56 19.74 21.72
C ILE A 171 15.42 19.67 20.71
N VAL A 172 14.83 20.81 20.41
CA VAL A 172 13.77 21.01 19.44
C VAL A 172 14.33 21.87 18.30
N HIS A 173 14.36 21.33 17.09
CA HIS A 173 14.88 22.01 15.91
C HIS A 173 13.79 22.13 14.86
N THR A 174 13.52 23.36 14.40
CA THR A 174 12.43 23.66 13.47
C THR A 174 12.72 24.93 12.69
N GLY A 175 11.83 25.30 11.78
CA GLY A 175 11.84 26.60 11.11
C GLY A 175 10.80 27.55 11.67
N ARG A 176 10.93 28.79 11.25
CA ARG A 176 9.98 29.87 11.51
C ARG A 176 9.99 30.86 10.35
N GLU A 177 8.92 31.59 10.17
CA GLU A 177 8.93 32.89 9.55
C GLU A 177 9.23 33.92 10.66
N MET A 178 10.31 34.68 10.50
CA MET A 178 10.69 35.67 11.50
C MET A 178 10.23 37.07 11.10
N TYR A 179 10.10 37.96 12.07
CA TYR A 179 9.99 39.40 11.83
C TYR A 179 11.26 40.11 12.28
N GLY A 180 11.59 41.21 11.63
CA GLY A 180 12.80 41.97 11.87
C GLY A 180 12.58 43.47 11.77
N MET A 181 13.62 44.25 12.12
CA MET A 181 13.59 45.71 12.12
C MET A 181 13.31 46.32 10.74
N GLU A 182 13.50 45.53 9.66
CA GLU A 182 13.33 46.00 8.27
C GLU A 182 11.91 45.78 7.75
N GLY A 183 10.99 45.21 8.54
CA GLY A 183 9.63 44.88 8.12
C GLY A 183 9.55 43.79 7.04
N ILE A 184 10.60 43.00 6.90
CA ILE A 184 10.66 41.85 5.96
C ILE A 184 10.57 40.57 6.77
N HIS A 185 9.68 39.68 6.37
CA HIS A 185 9.56 38.36 6.98
C HIS A 185 10.45 37.37 6.24
N HIS A 186 11.42 36.79 6.94
CA HIS A 186 12.34 35.79 6.40
C HIS A 186 12.12 34.44 7.04
N GLN A 187 12.28 33.38 6.28
CA GLN A 187 12.36 32.03 6.82
C GLN A 187 13.73 31.79 7.42
N SER A 188 13.77 31.15 8.58
CA SER A 188 15.02 30.64 9.18
C SER A 188 14.71 29.41 10.05
N ASN A 189 15.75 28.66 10.38
CA ASN A 189 15.62 27.69 11.45
C ASN A 189 15.56 28.39 12.82
N ILE A 190 15.12 27.63 13.82
CA ILE A 190 15.24 27.97 15.25
C ILE A 190 15.41 26.69 16.06
N THR A 191 16.24 26.78 17.12
CA THR A 191 16.47 25.64 18.01
C THR A 191 16.14 26.05 19.45
N PHE A 192 15.42 25.19 20.15
CA PHE A 192 15.17 25.34 21.58
C PHE A 192 15.86 24.22 22.33
N VAL A 193 16.66 24.59 23.34
CA VAL A 193 17.35 23.67 24.24
C VAL A 193 16.69 23.78 25.61
N ILE A 194 16.05 22.70 26.06
CA ILE A 194 15.16 22.71 27.21
C ILE A 194 15.61 21.67 28.23
N ASN A 195 15.66 22.06 29.50
CA ASN A 195 15.87 21.13 30.61
C ASN A 195 14.59 20.28 30.80
N THR A 196 14.72 18.97 30.70
CA THR A 196 13.55 18.06 30.78
C THR A 196 13.03 17.85 32.21
N GLN A 197 13.78 18.26 33.25
CA GLN A 197 13.35 18.07 34.65
C GLN A 197 12.34 19.12 35.07
N ASP A 198 12.58 20.37 34.71
CA ASP A 198 11.77 21.53 35.11
C ASP A 198 11.14 22.28 33.92
N MET A 199 11.40 21.83 32.72
CA MET A 199 10.94 22.45 31.46
C MET A 199 11.42 23.88 31.26
N THR A 200 12.59 24.26 31.84
CA THR A 200 13.20 25.58 31.62
C THR A 200 13.93 25.64 30.29
N LEU A 201 13.79 26.74 29.56
CA LEU A 201 14.56 27.03 28.36
C LEU A 201 15.98 27.40 28.73
N ILE A 202 16.97 26.66 28.21
CA ILE A 202 18.41 26.89 28.51
C ILE A 202 18.99 27.81 27.45
N ASN A 203 18.73 27.53 26.17
CA ASN A 203 19.30 28.27 25.04
C ASN A 203 18.36 28.18 23.82
N SER A 204 18.57 29.11 22.87
CA SER A 204 17.87 29.11 21.57
C SER A 204 18.80 29.62 20.46
N ASP A 205 18.37 29.52 19.19
CA ASP A 205 18.99 30.09 18.00
C ASP A 205 20.33 29.46 17.51
N MET A 206 20.67 28.26 17.95
CA MET A 206 21.91 27.61 17.52
C MET A 206 21.63 26.18 17.02
N PRO A 207 22.09 25.72 15.83
CA PRO A 207 22.77 26.51 14.78
C PRO A 207 21.82 27.45 14.05
N TYR A 208 22.33 28.56 13.53
CA TYR A 208 21.53 29.44 12.67
C TYR A 208 21.73 29.12 11.20
N CYS A 209 20.66 28.97 10.47
CA CYS A 209 20.61 28.83 9.01
C CYS A 209 19.53 29.77 8.45
N SER A 210 19.97 30.79 7.73
CA SER A 210 19.05 31.71 7.02
C SER A 210 18.38 30.98 5.86
N HIS A 211 17.09 31.23 5.66
CA HIS A 211 16.30 30.57 4.61
C HIS A 211 16.40 29.04 4.68
N SER A 212 16.25 28.49 5.89
CA SER A 212 16.20 27.05 6.11
C SER A 212 14.79 26.53 5.83
N PHE A 213 14.68 25.55 4.93
CA PHE A 213 13.41 24.99 4.43
C PHE A 213 13.11 23.58 4.92
N ASN A 214 14.06 22.92 5.57
CA ASN A 214 13.86 21.63 6.21
C ASN A 214 14.93 21.40 7.27
N GLN A 215 14.56 20.90 8.44
CA GLN A 215 15.41 20.82 9.62
C GLN A 215 15.38 19.41 10.19
N PHE A 216 16.56 18.89 10.53
CA PHE A 216 16.72 17.59 11.17
C PHE A 216 17.67 17.71 12.36
N VAL A 217 17.44 16.90 13.38
CA VAL A 217 18.32 16.77 14.52
C VAL A 217 18.39 15.32 15.00
N VAL A 218 19.61 14.83 15.26
CA VAL A 218 19.86 13.52 15.88
C VAL A 218 21.00 13.66 16.90
N ASN A 219 21.16 12.70 17.81
CA ASN A 219 22.27 12.68 18.75
C ASN A 219 22.89 11.27 18.87
N ASP A 220 24.14 11.21 19.34
CA ASP A 220 24.87 9.96 19.61
C ASP A 220 25.15 9.74 21.11
N GLY A 221 24.49 10.49 21.98
CA GLY A 221 24.70 10.47 23.43
C GLY A 221 25.81 11.42 23.95
N SER A 222 26.67 11.94 23.05
CA SER A 222 27.73 12.91 23.35
C SER A 222 27.67 14.15 22.47
N HIS A 223 27.23 14.01 21.24
CA HIS A 223 27.09 15.09 20.26
C HIS A 223 25.70 15.16 19.72
N VAL A 224 25.31 16.35 19.30
CA VAL A 224 24.07 16.63 18.56
C VAL A 224 24.45 17.05 17.17
N TYR A 225 23.76 16.49 16.16
CA TYR A 225 23.97 16.77 14.75
C TYR A 225 22.71 17.39 14.17
N PHE A 226 22.87 18.55 13.53
CA PHE A 226 21.81 19.26 12.84
C PHE A 226 22.05 19.22 11.35
N LEU A 227 20.99 19.04 10.58
CA LEU A 227 21.01 19.15 9.13
C LEU A 227 19.95 20.16 8.69
N ASP A 228 20.39 21.21 8.03
CA ASP A 228 19.54 22.27 7.48
C ASP A 228 19.61 22.28 5.95
N HIS A 229 18.46 22.51 5.32
CA HIS A 229 18.35 22.75 3.89
C HIS A 229 18.29 24.28 3.67
N GLY A 230 19.43 24.91 3.45
CA GLY A 230 19.54 26.36 3.31
C GLY A 230 19.74 26.82 1.86
N ASP A 231 19.08 27.90 1.46
CA ASP A 231 19.30 28.51 0.14
C ASP A 231 20.09 29.83 0.18
N ALA A 232 20.41 30.31 1.37
CA ALA A 232 21.24 31.52 1.59
C ALA A 232 22.73 31.15 1.69
N TYR A 233 23.50 31.89 2.45
CA TYR A 233 24.90 31.60 2.73
C TYR A 233 25.03 30.70 3.95
N TYR A 234 25.54 29.48 3.86
CA TYR A 234 25.99 28.76 2.65
C TYR A 234 24.82 28.01 1.99
N ARG A 235 24.66 28.15 0.68
CA ARG A 235 23.61 27.49 -0.09
C ARG A 235 23.91 25.99 -0.22
N GLY A 236 23.06 25.11 0.37
CA GLY A 236 23.28 23.67 0.38
C GLY A 236 22.62 22.94 1.55
N LEU A 237 23.02 21.70 1.74
CA LEU A 237 22.71 20.92 2.94
C LEU A 237 23.82 21.17 3.97
N ILE A 238 23.49 21.92 5.02
CA ILE A 238 24.43 22.31 6.05
C ILE A 238 24.34 21.35 7.23
N LEU A 239 25.39 20.59 7.42
CA LEU A 239 25.54 19.66 8.55
C LEU A 239 26.39 20.29 9.62
N SER A 240 25.84 20.42 10.84
CA SER A 240 26.55 20.97 12.00
C SER A 240 26.61 19.95 13.13
N SER A 241 27.75 19.88 13.83
CA SER A 241 27.91 19.09 15.04
C SER A 241 28.12 19.98 16.25
N PHE A 242 27.55 19.59 17.38
CA PHE A 242 27.61 20.29 18.65
C PHE A 242 27.93 19.29 19.75
N SER A 243 28.89 19.64 20.60
CA SER A 243 29.14 18.94 21.87
C SER A 243 28.12 19.33 22.92
N ALA A 244 27.62 18.33 23.66
CA ALA A 244 26.76 18.58 24.83
C ALA A 244 27.58 18.71 26.08
N TYR A 245 27.32 19.76 26.87
CA TYR A 245 28.01 20.06 28.12
C TYR A 245 27.12 19.85 29.34
N SER A 246 27.76 19.79 30.51
CA SER A 246 27.07 19.77 31.79
C SER A 246 26.15 20.99 31.94
N GLY A 247 24.94 20.78 32.45
CA GLY A 247 23.91 21.82 32.54
C GLY A 247 23.04 21.98 31.30
N GLY A 248 23.21 21.12 30.30
CA GLY A 248 22.37 21.07 29.11
C GLY A 248 22.76 22.04 27.98
N TYR A 249 23.85 22.79 28.15
CA TYR A 249 24.35 23.66 27.09
C TYR A 249 24.96 22.83 25.94
N ILE A 250 24.82 23.34 24.72
CA ILE A 250 25.46 22.79 23.52
C ILE A 250 26.35 23.88 22.89
N ALA A 251 27.49 23.50 22.33
CA ALA A 251 28.37 24.40 21.59
C ALA A 251 28.82 23.77 20.28
N GLN A 252 28.88 24.59 19.24
CA GLN A 252 29.25 24.17 17.91
C GLN A 252 30.70 23.71 17.83
N ASP A 253 30.91 22.50 17.32
CA ASP A 253 32.26 21.98 17.04
C ASP A 253 32.63 22.24 15.58
N ARG A 254 31.73 21.89 14.65
CA ARG A 254 31.95 21.96 13.20
C ARG A 254 30.66 22.26 12.46
N ALA A 255 30.82 22.87 11.26
CA ALA A 255 29.79 22.95 10.26
C ALA A 255 30.39 22.72 8.86
N VAL A 256 29.69 21.93 8.03
CA VAL A 256 30.13 21.60 6.67
C VAL A 256 28.93 21.62 5.72
N ASN A 257 29.15 22.09 4.49
CA ASN A 257 28.15 21.94 3.43
C ASN A 257 28.36 20.58 2.73
N ILE A 258 27.52 19.62 3.03
CA ILE A 258 27.65 18.26 2.50
C ILE A 258 27.07 18.09 1.10
N PHE A 259 26.27 19.05 0.62
CA PHE A 259 25.69 19.07 -0.71
C PHE A 259 25.40 20.51 -1.16
N PRO A 260 26.36 21.19 -1.80
CA PRO A 260 26.15 22.54 -2.32
C PRO A 260 25.10 22.57 -3.42
N PHE A 261 24.18 23.51 -3.37
CA PHE A 261 23.17 23.71 -4.41
C PHE A 261 23.68 24.67 -5.49
N MET A 262 23.22 24.45 -6.72
CA MET A 262 23.39 25.41 -7.83
C MET A 262 22.46 26.61 -7.65
N GLY A 263 22.74 27.69 -8.34
CA GLY A 263 21.92 28.91 -8.33
C GLY A 263 22.48 30.04 -7.45
N ALA A 264 21.79 31.17 -7.41
CA ALA A 264 22.19 32.33 -6.63
C ALA A 264 21.77 32.16 -5.16
N THR A 265 22.52 32.79 -4.25
CA THR A 265 22.17 32.89 -2.84
C THR A 265 20.83 33.58 -2.66
N GLY A 266 19.91 33.00 -1.91
CA GLY A 266 18.57 33.53 -1.69
C GLY A 266 17.57 33.24 -2.81
N ASP A 267 17.95 32.42 -3.79
CA ASP A 267 17.01 31.88 -4.79
C ASP A 267 16.31 30.66 -4.18
N ASN A 268 15.04 30.79 -3.83
CA ASN A 268 14.23 29.79 -3.12
C ASN A 268 14.18 28.43 -3.80
N TYR A 269 14.56 28.34 -5.08
CA TYR A 269 14.54 27.09 -5.84
C TYR A 269 15.91 26.41 -5.83
N THR A 270 16.05 25.40 -5.01
CA THR A 270 17.31 24.66 -4.85
C THR A 270 17.42 23.46 -5.78
N GLY A 271 16.32 23.01 -6.37
CA GLY A 271 16.23 21.77 -7.14
C GLY A 271 16.41 20.49 -6.28
N CYS A 272 16.54 20.64 -4.97
CA CYS A 272 16.80 19.58 -4.01
C CYS A 272 15.71 19.52 -2.95
N GLU A 273 15.39 18.34 -2.47
CA GLU A 273 14.53 18.07 -1.32
C GLU A 273 15.24 17.01 -0.47
N VAL A 274 15.55 17.36 0.78
CA VAL A 274 16.07 16.40 1.78
C VAL A 274 14.91 15.90 2.63
N THR A 275 14.83 14.60 2.88
CA THR A 275 13.64 14.01 3.48
C THR A 275 13.93 12.93 4.52
N GLY A 276 15.20 12.59 4.72
CA GLY A 276 15.64 11.68 5.75
C GLY A 276 17.04 11.96 6.24
N PHE A 277 17.23 11.92 7.56
CA PHE A 277 18.50 12.06 8.24
C PHE A 277 18.54 11.13 9.45
N SER A 278 19.59 10.33 9.58
CA SER A 278 19.70 9.33 10.64
C SER A 278 21.14 9.09 11.04
N LEU A 279 21.35 8.82 12.32
CA LEU A 279 22.62 8.35 12.85
C LEU A 279 22.76 6.84 12.70
N ALA A 280 23.96 6.39 12.34
CA ALA A 280 24.25 5.00 12.10
C ALA A 280 25.69 4.61 12.40
N GLY A 281 25.93 4.12 13.56
CA GLY A 281 27.27 3.85 14.04
C GLY A 281 28.13 5.10 13.96
N ASN A 282 29.17 5.09 13.14
CA ASN A 282 30.02 6.25 12.90
C ASN A 282 29.57 7.16 11.76
N ASN A 283 28.44 6.85 11.13
CA ASN A 283 27.97 7.60 9.98
C ASN A 283 26.67 8.36 10.27
N LEU A 284 26.54 9.48 9.60
CA LEU A 284 25.30 10.23 9.44
C LEU A 284 24.81 9.98 8.02
N ILE A 285 23.60 9.49 7.87
CA ILE A 285 23.00 9.16 6.57
C ILE A 285 21.94 10.19 6.23
N THR A 286 22.08 10.80 5.08
CA THR A 286 21.10 11.74 4.51
C THR A 286 20.52 11.17 3.23
N VAL A 287 19.21 11.23 3.04
CA VAL A 287 18.53 10.89 1.79
C VAL A 287 17.66 12.02 1.32
N GLY A 288 17.51 12.13 0.02
CA GLY A 288 16.68 13.13 -0.62
C GLY A 288 16.52 12.86 -2.11
N LYS A 289 15.87 13.79 -2.79
CA LYS A 289 15.80 13.82 -4.26
C LYS A 289 16.29 15.15 -4.78
N SER A 290 17.01 15.14 -5.90
CA SER A 290 17.57 16.36 -6.49
C SER A 290 17.69 16.25 -8.00
N VAL A 291 17.70 17.39 -8.67
CA VAL A 291 18.17 17.46 -10.04
C VAL A 291 19.66 17.12 -10.07
N PRO A 292 20.18 16.48 -11.12
CA PRO A 292 21.59 16.15 -11.24
C PRO A 292 22.47 17.40 -11.21
N HIS A 293 23.63 17.33 -10.55
CA HIS A 293 24.63 18.38 -10.57
C HIS A 293 25.09 18.70 -11.99
N GLY A 294 25.31 19.98 -12.29
CA GLY A 294 25.77 20.45 -13.59
C GLY A 294 24.70 20.89 -14.54
N PHE A 295 23.41 20.72 -14.21
CA PHE A 295 22.34 21.41 -14.90
C PHE A 295 22.26 22.84 -14.39
N ALA A 296 22.96 23.76 -15.06
CA ALA A 296 22.81 25.18 -14.84
C ALA A 296 21.44 25.59 -15.36
N VAL A 297 20.54 25.96 -14.48
CA VAL A 297 19.26 26.53 -14.86
C VAL A 297 19.29 28.00 -14.49
N ASN A 298 19.17 28.84 -15.50
CA ASN A 298 19.04 30.28 -15.30
C ASN A 298 17.59 30.61 -14.89
N GLY A 299 17.37 30.83 -13.58
CA GLY A 299 16.09 31.30 -13.03
C GLY A 299 15.18 30.18 -12.48
N GLN A 300 14.10 30.63 -11.84
CA GLN A 300 13.15 29.80 -11.07
C GLN A 300 12.45 28.68 -11.86
N THR A 301 12.21 28.88 -13.14
CA THR A 301 11.39 28.00 -13.99
C THR A 301 12.12 26.77 -14.52
N GLY A 302 13.42 26.66 -14.31
CA GLY A 302 14.20 25.60 -14.93
C GLY A 302 14.24 24.29 -14.14
N TYR A 303 14.20 24.33 -12.81
CA TYR A 303 14.28 23.12 -11.97
C TYR A 303 12.95 22.36 -11.87
N GLU A 304 11.82 23.06 -12.03
CA GLU A 304 10.48 22.49 -11.87
C GLU A 304 10.16 21.42 -12.92
N ASN A 305 10.75 21.55 -14.12
CA ASN A 305 10.50 20.66 -15.26
C ASN A 305 11.56 19.59 -15.44
N LEU A 306 12.51 19.47 -14.51
CA LEU A 306 13.56 18.45 -14.58
C LEU A 306 13.23 17.26 -13.68
N ASN A 307 13.42 16.05 -14.21
CA ASN A 307 13.34 14.84 -13.40
C ASN A 307 14.41 14.89 -12.32
N LYS A 308 13.99 14.65 -11.08
CA LYS A 308 14.87 14.50 -9.94
C LYS A 308 15.32 13.04 -9.81
N ASN A 309 16.46 12.84 -9.19
CA ASN A 309 16.97 11.54 -8.83
C ASN A 309 17.08 11.40 -7.31
N ILE A 310 16.87 10.19 -6.81
CA ILE A 310 17.05 9.87 -5.40
C ILE A 310 18.56 9.79 -5.12
N PHE A 311 18.98 10.43 -4.04
CA PHE A 311 20.36 10.38 -3.56
C PHE A 311 20.49 9.93 -2.12
N MET A 312 21.67 9.45 -1.77
CA MET A 312 22.11 9.20 -0.40
C MET A 312 23.47 9.86 -0.19
N ILE A 313 23.66 10.47 0.98
CA ILE A 313 24.95 10.98 1.43
C ILE A 313 25.31 10.25 2.72
N ILE A 314 26.50 9.68 2.75
CA ILE A 314 27.08 9.04 3.94
C ILE A 314 28.20 9.93 4.44
N THR A 315 28.04 10.48 5.62
CA THR A 315 29.02 11.37 6.26
C THR A 315 29.60 10.69 7.50
N ASP A 316 30.90 10.52 7.54
CA ASP A 316 31.61 10.09 8.76
C ASP A 316 31.50 11.20 9.81
N LYS A 317 30.92 10.89 10.98
CA LYS A 317 30.61 11.89 12.02
C LYS A 317 31.85 12.51 12.69
N ASN A 318 32.99 11.79 12.64
CA ASN A 318 34.23 12.29 13.30
C ASN A 318 35.01 13.22 12.37
N SER A 319 35.15 12.83 11.10
CA SER A 319 35.88 13.63 10.10
C SER A 319 35.00 14.67 9.40
N MET A 320 33.67 14.50 9.43
CA MET A 320 32.68 15.28 8.65
C MET A 320 32.92 15.19 7.14
N THR A 321 33.58 14.12 6.69
CA THR A 321 33.77 13.85 5.24
C THR A 321 32.60 13.07 4.70
N SER A 322 32.12 13.46 3.52
CA SER A 322 30.91 12.92 2.92
C SER A 322 31.20 12.17 1.62
N ARG A 323 30.46 11.09 1.40
CA ARG A 323 30.37 10.38 0.13
C ARG A 323 28.95 10.48 -0.41
N PHE A 324 28.80 10.90 -1.64
CA PHE A 324 27.52 11.06 -2.34
C PHE A 324 27.26 9.85 -3.26
N ILE A 325 26.00 9.36 -3.28
CA ILE A 325 25.56 8.20 -4.08
C ILE A 325 24.23 8.54 -4.72
N TRP A 326 24.11 8.42 -6.04
CA TRP A 326 22.83 8.39 -6.72
C TRP A 326 22.21 6.99 -6.61
N LEU A 327 20.98 6.90 -6.11
CA LEU A 327 20.22 5.65 -6.03
C LEU A 327 19.37 5.41 -7.28
N THR A 328 19.05 6.47 -8.03
CA THR A 328 18.37 6.41 -9.33
C THR A 328 19.15 7.22 -10.37
N GLN A 329 18.88 6.99 -11.67
CA GLN A 329 19.55 7.70 -12.78
C GLN A 329 18.54 7.99 -13.90
N TYR A 330 17.48 8.72 -13.58
CA TYR A 330 16.54 9.19 -14.59
C TYR A 330 17.16 10.32 -15.42
N SER A 331 16.81 10.35 -16.73
CA SER A 331 17.22 11.45 -17.59
C SER A 331 16.53 12.75 -17.13
N PRO A 332 17.26 13.84 -16.92
CA PRO A 332 16.68 15.09 -16.46
C PRO A 332 15.60 15.66 -17.40
N SER A 333 15.79 15.50 -18.72
CA SER A 333 14.87 15.99 -19.77
C SER A 333 14.05 14.88 -20.43
N GLY A 334 13.89 13.75 -19.79
CA GLY A 334 13.10 12.61 -20.28
C GLY A 334 11.60 12.78 -20.07
N ALA A 335 10.85 11.68 -20.21
CA ALA A 335 9.45 11.63 -19.80
C ALA A 335 9.33 12.03 -18.32
N GLU A 336 8.29 12.77 -17.99
CA GLU A 336 8.04 13.22 -16.62
C GLU A 336 7.90 12.01 -15.67
N ILE A 337 8.68 12.03 -14.60
CA ILE A 337 8.68 11.03 -13.54
C ILE A 337 8.42 11.73 -12.23
N THR A 338 7.32 11.40 -11.60
CA THR A 338 6.98 11.88 -10.26
C THR A 338 7.51 10.90 -9.22
N LEU A 339 8.43 11.36 -8.39
CA LEU A 339 8.95 10.60 -7.26
C LEU A 339 8.38 11.15 -5.96
N THR A 340 7.88 10.26 -5.10
CA THR A 340 7.57 10.66 -3.72
C THR A 340 8.85 10.99 -2.96
N GLU A 341 8.71 11.58 -1.80
CA GLU A 341 9.83 11.83 -0.89
C GLU A 341 10.44 10.51 -0.41
N PRO A 342 11.76 10.29 -0.59
CA PRO A 342 12.40 9.09 -0.07
C PRO A 342 12.41 9.08 1.46
N LYS A 343 12.09 7.94 2.05
CA LYS A 343 12.10 7.72 3.50
C LYS A 343 13.27 6.81 3.87
N LEU A 344 14.01 7.20 4.90
CA LEU A 344 15.17 6.48 5.42
C LEU A 344 14.82 5.80 6.74
N ILE A 345 14.87 4.48 6.80
CA ILE A 345 14.46 3.71 7.97
C ILE A 345 15.64 2.83 8.42
N PRO A 346 16.12 2.95 9.68
CA PRO A 346 17.03 1.96 10.25
C PRO A 346 16.36 0.58 10.28
N ALA A 347 16.94 -0.38 9.56
CA ALA A 347 16.37 -1.72 9.37
C ALA A 347 16.93 -2.78 10.34
N GLY A 348 17.78 -2.38 11.29
CA GLY A 348 18.52 -3.29 12.15
C GLY A 348 19.75 -3.89 11.46
N ASN A 349 20.55 -4.68 12.18
CA ASN A 349 21.73 -5.38 11.66
C ASN A 349 22.71 -4.49 10.87
N ASN A 350 22.88 -3.24 11.28
CA ASN A 350 23.69 -2.25 10.56
C ASN A 350 23.24 -2.06 9.08
N GLN A 351 21.95 -2.04 8.83
CA GLN A 351 21.33 -1.86 7.52
C GLN A 351 20.29 -0.73 7.54
N TYR A 352 19.99 -0.18 6.37
CA TYR A 352 18.94 0.80 6.15
C TYR A 352 18.02 0.37 5.05
N ALA A 353 16.75 0.71 5.20
CA ALA A 353 15.81 0.72 4.11
C ALA A 353 15.65 2.15 3.57
N VAL A 354 15.65 2.29 2.25
CA VAL A 354 15.21 3.50 1.56
C VAL A 354 13.96 3.15 0.77
N LEU A 355 12.88 3.88 1.05
CA LEU A 355 11.60 3.70 0.38
C LEU A 355 11.20 4.97 -0.36
N PHE A 356 10.76 4.84 -1.59
CA PHE A 356 10.15 5.90 -2.38
C PHE A 356 9.21 5.30 -3.42
N SER A 357 8.21 6.05 -3.86
CA SER A 357 7.34 5.62 -4.96
C SER A 357 7.65 6.39 -6.23
N GLU A 358 7.62 5.68 -7.35
CA GLU A 358 7.54 6.22 -8.68
C GLU A 358 6.07 6.23 -9.10
N GLU A 359 5.55 7.40 -9.42
CA GLU A 359 4.14 7.59 -9.74
C GLU A 359 3.96 8.01 -11.19
N THR A 360 3.04 7.35 -11.87
CA THR A 360 2.61 7.67 -13.22
C THR A 360 1.08 7.82 -13.22
N SER A 361 0.51 8.33 -14.32
CA SER A 361 -0.94 8.45 -14.48
C SER A 361 -1.72 7.14 -14.28
N ASN A 362 -1.06 5.99 -14.34
CA ASN A 362 -1.72 4.69 -14.34
C ASN A 362 -1.36 3.79 -13.14
N GLN A 363 -0.25 4.05 -12.47
CA GLN A 363 0.23 3.19 -11.37
C GLN A 363 1.19 3.94 -10.45
N SER A 364 1.27 3.47 -9.19
CA SER A 364 2.35 3.77 -8.26
C SER A 364 3.19 2.52 -8.05
N ILE A 365 4.50 2.66 -8.04
CA ILE A 365 5.45 1.60 -7.78
C ILE A 365 6.30 2.01 -6.59
N LEU A 366 6.14 1.32 -5.47
CA LEU A 366 7.00 1.50 -4.30
C LEU A 366 8.34 0.77 -4.53
N HIS A 367 9.43 1.51 -4.46
CA HIS A 367 10.78 1.00 -4.41
C HIS A 367 11.19 0.77 -2.96
N TYR A 368 11.68 -0.41 -2.65
CA TYR A 368 12.30 -0.79 -1.39
C TYR A 368 13.74 -1.16 -1.67
N LEU A 369 14.68 -0.40 -1.13
CA LEU A 369 16.11 -0.67 -1.21
C LEU A 369 16.62 -0.96 0.20
N LEU A 370 17.16 -2.16 0.43
CA LEU A 370 17.92 -2.47 1.63
C LEU A 370 19.39 -2.25 1.36
N MET A 371 20.05 -1.50 2.22
CA MET A 371 21.44 -1.05 2.03
C MET A 371 22.31 -1.35 3.25
N ASP A 372 23.58 -1.62 3.02
CA ASP A 372 24.58 -1.70 4.08
C ASP A 372 25.07 -0.31 4.52
N MET A 373 25.91 -0.27 5.58
CA MET A 373 26.51 0.95 6.11
C MET A 373 27.47 1.64 5.14
N SER A 374 27.89 0.94 4.08
CA SER A 374 28.74 1.47 3.03
C SER A 374 27.93 2.02 1.86
N GLY A 375 26.59 1.93 1.89
CA GLY A 375 25.71 2.38 0.82
C GLY A 375 25.66 1.43 -0.38
N ASN A 376 26.03 0.16 -0.20
CA ASN A 376 25.80 -0.84 -1.21
C ASN A 376 24.37 -1.39 -1.06
N VAL A 377 23.68 -1.60 -2.18
CA VAL A 377 22.36 -2.20 -2.19
C VAL A 377 22.48 -3.71 -1.97
N ILE A 378 21.89 -4.19 -0.88
CA ILE A 378 21.83 -5.61 -0.53
C ILE A 378 20.62 -6.27 -1.22
N LEU A 379 19.50 -5.56 -1.26
CA LEU A 379 18.24 -6.02 -1.82
C LEU A 379 17.49 -4.86 -2.45
N SER A 380 16.88 -5.10 -3.60
CA SER A 380 15.91 -4.18 -4.23
C SER A 380 14.62 -4.93 -4.50
N LYS A 381 13.49 -4.38 -4.06
CA LYS A 381 12.14 -4.91 -4.36
C LYS A 381 11.25 -3.79 -4.87
N LEU A 382 10.30 -4.16 -5.73
CA LEU A 382 9.26 -3.26 -6.24
C LEU A 382 7.88 -3.79 -5.88
N TYR A 383 7.02 -2.90 -5.38
CA TYR A 383 5.63 -3.22 -5.05
C TYR A 383 4.70 -2.34 -5.88
N LYS A 384 3.87 -2.97 -6.73
CA LYS A 384 2.91 -2.26 -7.58
C LYS A 384 1.67 -1.83 -6.81
N ASN A 385 1.12 -0.69 -7.16
CA ASN A 385 -0.08 -0.09 -6.57
C ASN A 385 0.06 0.16 -5.06
N VAL A 386 1.27 0.52 -4.64
CA VAL A 386 1.60 0.91 -3.28
C VAL A 386 2.28 2.26 -3.34
N THR A 387 1.87 3.17 -2.48
CA THR A 387 2.47 4.49 -2.37
C THR A 387 3.02 4.73 -0.97
N ILE A 388 4.05 5.58 -0.89
CA ILE A 388 4.59 6.14 0.34
C ILE A 388 4.40 7.66 0.38
N GLN A 389 3.31 8.15 -0.16
CA GLN A 389 2.90 9.54 0.03
C GLN A 389 2.50 9.75 1.49
N THR A 390 3.46 10.14 2.29
CA THR A 390 3.30 10.40 3.72
C THR A 390 4.24 11.52 4.15
N ASP A 391 3.76 12.40 5.01
CA ASP A 391 4.57 13.40 5.70
C ASP A 391 5.39 12.78 6.84
N SER A 392 4.94 11.65 7.37
CA SER A 392 5.54 10.97 8.50
C SER A 392 6.73 10.09 8.10
N GLN A 393 7.64 9.90 9.05
CA GLN A 393 8.76 8.97 8.92
C GLN A 393 8.31 7.55 9.28
N PRO A 394 8.35 6.58 8.35
CA PRO A 394 8.06 5.17 8.66
C PRO A 394 9.00 4.63 9.74
N ILE A 395 8.53 3.67 10.53
CA ILE A 395 9.34 3.03 11.56
C ILE A 395 9.46 1.53 11.38
N LEU A 396 10.47 0.96 12.00
CA LEU A 396 10.59 -0.49 12.18
C LEU A 396 9.71 -0.89 13.37
N TRP A 397 8.72 -1.76 13.13
CA TRP A 397 7.88 -2.38 14.16
C TRP A 397 8.03 -3.90 14.11
N GLY A 398 8.66 -4.46 15.10
CA GLY A 398 9.08 -5.87 15.07
C GLY A 398 10.07 -6.13 13.93
N ARG A 399 9.64 -6.86 12.92
CA ARG A 399 10.42 -7.15 11.69
C ARG A 399 9.85 -6.49 10.44
N ASN A 400 8.95 -5.52 10.62
CA ASN A 400 8.25 -4.89 9.51
C ASN A 400 8.47 -3.38 9.53
N ILE A 401 8.51 -2.77 8.37
CA ILE A 401 8.42 -1.33 8.21
C ILE A 401 6.94 -0.99 8.10
N VAL A 402 6.49 -0.02 8.90
CA VAL A 402 5.10 0.43 8.92
C VAL A 402 5.00 1.92 8.65
N TRP A 403 3.95 2.32 7.95
CA TRP A 403 3.61 3.72 7.69
C TRP A 403 2.12 3.91 7.42
N VAL A 404 1.64 5.11 7.63
CA VAL A 404 0.27 5.54 7.27
C VAL A 404 0.32 6.33 5.97
N SER A 405 -0.54 6.00 5.02
CA SER A 405 -0.68 6.72 3.76
C SER A 405 -2.12 6.65 3.26
N GLY A 406 -2.45 7.46 2.28
CA GLY A 406 -3.70 7.33 1.53
C GLY A 406 -3.76 6.04 0.70
N ASN A 407 -4.80 5.89 -0.08
CA ASN A 407 -4.95 4.78 -1.01
C ASN A 407 -4.55 5.20 -2.43
N TYR A 408 -3.84 4.33 -3.14
CA TYR A 408 -3.62 4.48 -4.57
C TYR A 408 -4.40 3.39 -5.30
N ASP A 409 -5.38 3.78 -6.10
CA ASP A 409 -6.24 2.84 -6.83
C ASP A 409 -6.54 3.36 -8.24
N ASN A 410 -6.28 2.52 -9.25
CA ASN A 410 -6.54 2.81 -10.66
C ASN A 410 -5.98 4.16 -11.16
N GLY A 411 -4.75 4.52 -10.76
CA GLY A 411 -4.10 5.75 -11.20
C GLY A 411 -4.47 6.99 -10.38
N ASN A 412 -5.27 6.87 -9.32
CA ASN A 412 -5.68 7.98 -8.48
C ASN A 412 -5.26 7.78 -7.03
N TYR A 413 -4.64 8.80 -6.44
CA TYR A 413 -4.37 8.88 -5.02
C TYR A 413 -5.59 9.43 -4.27
N ASP A 414 -6.10 8.66 -3.32
CA ASP A 414 -7.23 9.04 -2.47
C ASP A 414 -6.74 9.29 -1.03
N SER A 415 -6.55 10.57 -0.70
CA SER A 415 -6.16 11.00 0.65
C SER A 415 -7.30 10.94 1.66
N SER A 416 -8.55 10.77 1.22
CA SER A 416 -9.70 10.68 2.12
C SER A 416 -9.77 9.35 2.89
N ARG A 417 -9.02 8.34 2.43
CA ARG A 417 -8.93 7.02 3.04
C ARG A 417 -7.54 6.77 3.59
N THR A 418 -7.45 6.63 4.89
CA THR A 418 -6.19 6.39 5.61
C THR A 418 -5.98 4.89 5.84
N TYR A 419 -4.81 4.40 5.45
CA TYR A 419 -4.39 3.01 5.63
C TYR A 419 -3.08 2.93 6.38
N LEU A 420 -2.96 1.95 7.28
CA LEU A 420 -1.68 1.48 7.81
C LEU A 420 -1.13 0.42 6.85
N TYR A 421 0.06 0.66 6.35
CA TYR A 421 0.82 -0.25 5.50
C TYR A 421 1.91 -0.93 6.30
N GLU A 422 2.25 -2.15 5.90
CA GLU A 422 3.30 -2.95 6.51
C GLU A 422 4.03 -3.76 5.44
N ILE A 423 5.36 -3.67 5.41
CA ILE A 423 6.21 -4.53 4.59
C ILE A 423 7.29 -5.20 5.44
N PRO A 424 7.63 -6.47 5.20
CA PRO A 424 8.68 -7.15 5.97
C PRO A 424 10.07 -6.60 5.61
N VAL A 425 10.92 -6.47 6.62
CA VAL A 425 12.36 -6.22 6.43
C VAL A 425 13.04 -7.56 6.20
N VAL A 426 13.72 -7.66 5.08
CA VAL A 426 14.47 -8.84 4.68
C VAL A 426 15.95 -8.54 4.83
N THR A 427 16.60 -9.14 5.83
CA THR A 427 18.03 -8.93 6.12
C THR A 427 18.94 -9.99 5.47
N THR A 428 18.37 -11.13 5.16
CA THR A 428 19.02 -12.23 4.46
C THR A 428 18.12 -12.66 3.30
N PRO A 429 18.24 -12.00 2.14
CA PRO A 429 17.33 -12.24 1.02
C PRO A 429 17.44 -13.66 0.48
N LEU A 430 16.33 -14.11 -0.10
CA LEU A 430 16.29 -15.35 -0.84
C LEU A 430 17.13 -15.19 -2.13
N ASN A 431 17.95 -16.18 -2.46
CA ASN A 431 18.70 -16.22 -3.72
C ASN A 431 18.45 -17.50 -4.52
N GLY A 432 17.56 -18.38 -4.04
CA GLY A 432 17.17 -19.56 -4.78
C GLY A 432 16.11 -20.41 -4.08
N ILE A 433 15.39 -21.17 -4.90
CA ILE A 433 14.45 -22.22 -4.48
C ILE A 433 14.79 -23.52 -5.21
N ALA A 434 14.76 -24.65 -4.51
CA ALA A 434 14.90 -25.97 -5.08
C ALA A 434 13.80 -26.89 -4.56
N LEU A 435 13.50 -27.96 -5.31
CA LEU A 435 12.58 -29.01 -4.89
C LEU A 435 13.34 -30.26 -4.46
N ASN A 436 12.78 -31.00 -3.52
CA ASN A 436 13.32 -32.31 -3.11
C ASN A 436 13.38 -33.33 -4.26
N GLN A 437 12.68 -33.09 -5.37
CA GLN A 437 12.66 -33.92 -6.57
C GLN A 437 12.44 -33.05 -7.82
N THR A 438 13.21 -33.31 -8.87
CA THR A 438 13.03 -32.66 -10.19
C THR A 438 12.24 -33.55 -11.16
N ASN A 439 12.11 -34.83 -10.83
CA ASN A 439 11.32 -35.82 -11.58
C ASN A 439 10.52 -36.67 -10.61
N LEU A 440 9.25 -36.82 -10.90
CA LEU A 440 8.30 -37.60 -10.10
C LEU A 440 7.51 -38.55 -10.98
N THR A 441 7.45 -39.81 -10.61
CA THR A 441 6.52 -40.78 -11.22
C THR A 441 5.48 -41.20 -10.21
N ILE A 442 4.21 -41.07 -10.56
CA ILE A 442 3.06 -41.35 -9.68
C ILE A 442 1.99 -42.10 -10.48
N ASP A 443 1.29 -43.03 -9.82
CA ASP A 443 0.14 -43.66 -10.44
C ASP A 443 -1.11 -42.78 -10.40
N GLU A 444 -1.96 -42.92 -11.40
CA GLU A 444 -3.24 -42.18 -11.45
C GLU A 444 -4.07 -42.46 -10.20
N GLY A 445 -4.54 -41.39 -9.55
CA GLY A 445 -5.30 -41.45 -8.31
C GLY A 445 -4.46 -41.33 -7.02
N ASN A 446 -3.15 -41.50 -7.10
CA ASN A 446 -2.25 -41.33 -5.97
C ASN A 446 -1.78 -39.87 -5.78
N THR A 447 -1.30 -39.59 -4.58
CA THR A 447 -0.73 -38.29 -4.22
C THR A 447 0.72 -38.43 -3.77
N GLN A 448 1.52 -37.39 -4.00
CA GLN A 448 2.87 -37.26 -3.45
C GLN A 448 3.19 -35.79 -3.21
N LYS A 449 3.96 -35.52 -2.14
CA LYS A 449 4.31 -34.15 -1.77
C LYS A 449 5.68 -33.76 -2.32
N LEU A 450 5.75 -32.62 -3.00
CA LEU A 450 6.98 -31.90 -3.28
C LEU A 450 7.25 -30.93 -2.11
N THR A 451 8.50 -30.90 -1.68
CA THR A 451 8.93 -30.01 -0.59
C THR A 451 9.96 -29.03 -1.12
N PRO A 452 9.71 -27.73 -0.99
CA PRO A 452 10.69 -26.72 -1.39
C PRO A 452 11.79 -26.59 -0.34
N SER A 453 12.98 -26.27 -0.78
CA SER A 453 14.10 -25.78 0.05
C SER A 453 14.58 -24.45 -0.49
N PHE A 454 15.11 -23.61 0.39
CA PHE A 454 15.48 -22.25 0.09
C PHE A 454 16.95 -21.99 0.31
N THR A 455 17.53 -21.14 -0.50
CA THR A 455 18.93 -20.72 -0.40
C THR A 455 19.00 -19.19 -0.22
N PRO A 456 19.71 -18.70 0.82
CA PRO A 456 20.26 -19.46 1.94
C PRO A 456 19.15 -20.05 2.83
N SER A 457 19.42 -21.14 3.54
CA SER A 457 18.41 -21.83 4.36
C SER A 457 17.88 -20.98 5.53
N ASN A 458 18.72 -20.07 6.03
CA ASN A 458 18.38 -19.09 7.07
C ASN A 458 17.80 -17.78 6.49
N SER A 459 17.44 -17.75 5.20
CA SER A 459 16.76 -16.59 4.62
C SER A 459 15.53 -16.23 5.44
N ASP A 460 15.36 -14.96 5.71
CA ASP A 460 14.20 -14.36 6.37
C ASP A 460 13.24 -13.70 5.39
N ASP A 461 13.48 -13.88 4.08
CA ASP A 461 12.57 -13.45 3.02
C ASP A 461 11.26 -14.26 3.04
N VAL A 462 10.24 -13.72 2.39
CA VAL A 462 8.95 -14.40 2.23
C VAL A 462 9.15 -15.71 1.46
N LYS A 463 8.78 -16.80 2.10
CA LYS A 463 8.91 -18.17 1.56
C LYS A 463 7.58 -18.73 1.06
N ASP A 464 6.62 -17.84 0.75
CA ASP A 464 5.35 -18.26 0.18
C ASP A 464 5.57 -18.83 -1.21
N VAL A 465 5.21 -20.11 -1.37
CA VAL A 465 5.41 -20.83 -2.62
C VAL A 465 4.11 -20.85 -3.41
N VAL A 466 4.17 -20.28 -4.60
CA VAL A 466 3.08 -20.37 -5.59
C VAL A 466 3.32 -21.60 -6.46
N TRP A 467 2.35 -22.50 -6.46
CA TRP A 467 2.39 -23.74 -7.21
C TRP A 467 1.52 -23.65 -8.46
N THR A 468 2.07 -24.10 -9.59
CA THR A 468 1.32 -24.19 -10.85
C THR A 468 1.60 -25.52 -11.54
N SER A 469 0.65 -25.95 -12.36
CA SER A 469 0.78 -27.13 -13.20
C SER A 469 0.55 -26.76 -14.66
N SER A 470 1.42 -27.21 -15.55
CA SER A 470 1.25 -27.05 -17.01
C SER A 470 0.03 -27.79 -17.55
N ASN A 471 -0.43 -28.84 -16.85
CA ASN A 471 -1.63 -29.58 -17.20
C ASN A 471 -2.30 -30.20 -15.97
N PRO A 472 -3.19 -29.45 -15.28
CA PRO A 472 -3.90 -29.95 -14.09
C PRO A 472 -4.78 -31.21 -14.36
N GLY A 473 -5.10 -31.51 -15.60
CA GLY A 473 -5.83 -32.72 -15.98
C GLY A 473 -4.98 -33.96 -15.90
N ILE A 474 -3.65 -33.84 -16.00
CA ILE A 474 -2.69 -34.94 -15.84
C ILE A 474 -2.19 -34.98 -14.38
N ALA A 475 -1.64 -33.88 -13.89
CA ALA A 475 -1.22 -33.74 -12.51
C ALA A 475 -1.61 -32.36 -11.99
N SER A 476 -2.34 -32.29 -10.88
CA SER A 476 -2.64 -31.06 -10.18
C SER A 476 -1.73 -30.91 -8.96
N VAL A 477 -1.57 -29.68 -8.50
CA VAL A 477 -0.83 -29.37 -7.27
C VAL A 477 -1.69 -28.49 -6.36
N SER A 478 -1.66 -28.76 -5.06
CA SER A 478 -2.29 -27.93 -4.03
C SER A 478 -1.32 -26.87 -3.50
N GLU A 479 -1.83 -25.94 -2.72
CA GLU A 479 -1.05 -24.84 -2.12
C GLU A 479 0.07 -25.35 -1.21
N ASP A 480 -0.07 -26.53 -0.62
CA ASP A 480 0.93 -27.16 0.25
C ASP A 480 1.98 -27.99 -0.51
N GLY A 481 1.95 -27.98 -1.86
CA GLY A 481 2.86 -28.75 -2.71
C GLY A 481 2.48 -30.22 -2.90
N THR A 482 1.27 -30.62 -2.52
CA THR A 482 0.80 -32.00 -2.75
C THR A 482 0.36 -32.18 -4.19
N ILE A 483 1.03 -33.09 -4.91
CA ILE A 483 0.73 -33.47 -6.29
C ILE A 483 -0.33 -34.55 -6.27
N GLN A 484 -1.31 -34.44 -7.17
CA GLN A 484 -2.27 -35.49 -7.43
C GLN A 484 -2.19 -35.93 -8.89
N GLY A 485 -1.96 -37.22 -9.12
CA GLY A 485 -2.02 -37.83 -10.45
C GLY A 485 -3.47 -37.94 -10.91
N ASN A 486 -3.82 -37.19 -11.96
CA ASN A 486 -5.19 -37.01 -12.42
C ASN A 486 -5.53 -37.78 -13.70
N GLY A 487 -4.53 -38.08 -14.51
CA GLY A 487 -4.70 -38.80 -15.75
C GLY A 487 -3.36 -39.13 -16.38
N TYR A 488 -3.30 -40.17 -17.16
CA TYR A 488 -2.09 -40.62 -17.85
C TYR A 488 -1.41 -39.52 -18.67
N GLY A 489 -0.11 -39.37 -18.54
CA GLY A 489 0.69 -38.42 -19.32
C GLY A 489 1.79 -37.74 -18.49
N GLN A 490 2.24 -36.62 -19.00
CA GLN A 490 3.27 -35.78 -18.33
C GLN A 490 2.74 -34.38 -18.10
N ALA A 491 3.15 -33.80 -16.96
CA ALA A 491 2.92 -32.40 -16.63
C ALA A 491 4.15 -31.84 -15.91
N VAL A 492 4.40 -30.55 -16.06
CA VAL A 492 5.43 -29.85 -15.32
C VAL A 492 4.77 -29.10 -14.17
N ILE A 493 5.24 -29.34 -12.97
CA ILE A 493 4.85 -28.58 -11.79
C ILE A 493 5.94 -27.55 -11.53
N THR A 494 5.54 -26.29 -11.42
CA THR A 494 6.43 -25.17 -11.12
C THR A 494 6.12 -24.65 -9.72
N ALA A 495 7.16 -24.49 -8.94
CA ALA A 495 7.16 -23.81 -7.64
C ALA A 495 7.88 -22.48 -7.78
N SER A 496 7.25 -21.39 -7.38
CA SER A 496 7.84 -20.04 -7.43
C SER A 496 7.80 -19.40 -6.05
N ALA A 497 8.90 -18.77 -5.63
CA ALA A 497 9.00 -17.98 -4.41
C ALA A 497 9.72 -16.66 -4.75
N GLY A 498 9.02 -15.54 -4.66
CA GLY A 498 9.52 -14.27 -5.18
C GLY A 498 9.89 -14.37 -6.66
N ASP A 499 11.10 -13.95 -7.00
CA ASP A 499 11.63 -13.99 -8.38
C ASP A 499 12.25 -15.34 -8.77
N PHE A 500 12.31 -16.28 -7.83
CA PHE A 500 12.92 -17.59 -8.06
C PHE A 500 11.89 -18.65 -8.36
N GLN A 501 12.24 -19.55 -9.28
CA GLN A 501 11.37 -20.67 -9.63
C GLN A 501 12.17 -21.95 -9.83
N THR A 502 11.52 -23.08 -9.63
CA THR A 502 12.04 -24.42 -9.86
C THR A 502 10.92 -25.33 -10.38
N GLN A 503 11.30 -26.42 -11.03
CA GLN A 503 10.34 -27.28 -11.72
C GLN A 503 10.57 -28.76 -11.37
N CYS A 504 9.45 -29.50 -11.35
CA CYS A 504 9.45 -30.96 -11.28
C CYS A 504 8.63 -31.52 -12.47
N GLN A 505 9.26 -32.41 -13.23
CA GLN A 505 8.55 -33.15 -14.27
C GLN A 505 7.78 -34.32 -13.67
N VAL A 506 6.47 -34.32 -13.76
CA VAL A 506 5.60 -35.34 -13.21
C VAL A 506 5.10 -36.25 -14.32
N THR A 507 5.39 -37.54 -14.21
CA THR A 507 4.86 -38.59 -15.09
C THR A 507 3.77 -39.36 -14.34
N VAL A 508 2.54 -39.30 -14.83
CA VAL A 508 1.43 -40.08 -14.28
C VAL A 508 1.25 -41.35 -15.09
N LYS A 509 1.41 -42.50 -14.43
CA LYS A 509 1.18 -43.82 -15.04
C LYS A 509 -0.26 -44.25 -14.83
N VAL A 510 -0.74 -45.08 -15.73
CA VAL A 510 -2.04 -45.74 -15.57
C VAL A 510 -1.93 -46.69 -14.38
N SER A 511 -2.81 -46.53 -13.39
CA SER A 511 -2.92 -47.51 -12.31
C SER A 511 -3.30 -48.85 -12.89
N GLU A 512 -2.45 -49.89 -12.71
CA GLU A 512 -2.72 -51.24 -13.16
C GLU A 512 -3.87 -51.90 -12.38
N ASN A 513 -4.47 -51.20 -11.44
CA ASN A 513 -5.55 -51.70 -10.60
C ASN A 513 -6.84 -51.92 -11.42
N ASN A 514 -7.26 -53.14 -11.49
CA ASN A 514 -8.54 -53.63 -12.06
C ASN A 514 -9.77 -53.16 -11.26
N THR A 515 -9.64 -52.10 -10.47
CA THR A 515 -10.69 -51.57 -9.59
C THR A 515 -11.82 -51.04 -10.45
N PRO A 516 -13.07 -51.44 -10.21
CA PRO A 516 -14.23 -50.92 -10.97
C PRO A 516 -14.35 -49.39 -10.80
N LEU A 517 -14.60 -48.70 -11.88
CA LEU A 517 -14.84 -47.24 -11.80
C LEU A 517 -16.05 -46.95 -10.90
N THR A 518 -15.88 -46.12 -9.93
CA THR A 518 -16.99 -45.70 -9.06
C THR A 518 -17.95 -44.77 -9.80
N LYS A 519 -19.24 -44.78 -9.41
CA LYS A 519 -20.25 -43.93 -10.05
C LYS A 519 -20.01 -42.45 -9.68
N PRO A 520 -20.09 -41.51 -10.66
CA PRO A 520 -19.98 -40.09 -10.36
C PRO A 520 -21.12 -39.60 -9.48
N VAL A 521 -20.86 -38.56 -8.67
CA VAL A 521 -21.88 -37.85 -7.85
C VAL A 521 -22.25 -36.54 -8.54
N LEU A 522 -23.36 -36.53 -9.28
CA LEU A 522 -23.78 -35.40 -10.08
C LEU A 522 -24.48 -34.32 -9.26
N LYS A 523 -24.11 -33.05 -9.49
CA LYS A 523 -24.82 -31.84 -9.02
C LYS A 523 -25.22 -30.97 -10.20
N LEU A 524 -26.35 -30.25 -10.07
CA LEU A 524 -26.86 -29.34 -11.08
C LEU A 524 -27.03 -27.94 -10.50
N SER A 525 -26.64 -26.92 -11.27
CA SER A 525 -26.95 -25.53 -10.98
C SER A 525 -27.37 -24.79 -12.26
N GLN A 526 -28.17 -23.73 -12.13
CA GLN A 526 -28.47 -22.87 -13.28
C GLN A 526 -27.27 -21.95 -13.52
N LYS A 527 -26.71 -21.94 -14.72
CA LYS A 527 -25.58 -21.08 -15.09
C LYS A 527 -26.04 -19.79 -15.78
N SER A 528 -26.89 -19.93 -16.76
CA SER A 528 -27.44 -18.84 -17.57
C SER A 528 -28.89 -19.09 -17.92
N ALA A 529 -29.52 -18.21 -18.70
CA ALA A 529 -30.89 -18.42 -19.17
C ALA A 529 -31.05 -19.63 -20.07
N ASP A 530 -29.98 -20.11 -20.66
CA ASP A 530 -29.95 -21.19 -21.66
C ASP A 530 -28.93 -22.30 -21.35
N GLN A 531 -28.37 -22.30 -20.10
CA GLN A 531 -27.43 -23.33 -19.69
C GLN A 531 -27.66 -23.80 -18.25
N ILE A 532 -27.62 -25.13 -18.06
CA ILE A 532 -27.49 -25.80 -16.77
C ILE A 532 -26.05 -26.27 -16.62
N HIS A 533 -25.42 -25.91 -15.52
CA HIS A 533 -24.07 -26.37 -15.16
C HIS A 533 -24.15 -27.67 -14.38
N LEU A 534 -23.49 -28.67 -14.91
CA LEU A 534 -23.33 -30.00 -14.32
C LEU A 534 -21.96 -30.09 -13.69
N THR A 535 -21.84 -30.59 -12.46
CA THR A 535 -20.57 -30.88 -11.81
C THR A 535 -20.60 -32.26 -11.15
N TRP A 536 -19.43 -32.89 -11.05
CA TRP A 536 -19.27 -34.15 -10.34
C TRP A 536 -17.84 -34.22 -9.76
N LYS A 537 -17.66 -35.06 -8.75
CA LYS A 537 -16.32 -35.38 -8.27
C LYS A 537 -15.62 -36.28 -9.28
N LYS A 538 -14.31 -36.08 -9.41
CA LYS A 538 -13.47 -36.91 -10.24
C LYS A 538 -13.56 -38.39 -9.78
N VAL A 539 -13.61 -39.29 -10.74
CA VAL A 539 -13.58 -40.75 -10.54
C VAL A 539 -12.16 -41.24 -10.82
N PRO A 540 -11.45 -41.80 -9.84
CA PRO A 540 -10.12 -42.37 -10.06
C PRO A 540 -10.13 -43.41 -11.19
N GLY A 541 -9.12 -43.39 -12.05
CA GLY A 541 -8.98 -44.28 -13.19
C GLY A 541 -9.92 -44.01 -14.35
N ALA A 542 -10.67 -42.90 -14.33
CA ALA A 542 -11.53 -42.54 -15.48
C ALA A 542 -10.74 -41.83 -16.57
N LYS A 543 -10.86 -42.24 -17.82
CA LYS A 543 -10.39 -41.56 -19.02
C LYS A 543 -11.35 -40.48 -19.51
N GLY A 544 -12.50 -40.34 -18.87
CA GLY A 544 -13.49 -39.33 -19.21
C GLY A 544 -14.88 -39.67 -18.72
N TYR A 545 -15.85 -38.90 -19.17
CA TYR A 545 -17.23 -39.01 -18.74
C TYR A 545 -18.19 -38.93 -19.91
N GLN A 546 -19.29 -39.69 -19.81
CA GLN A 546 -20.39 -39.64 -20.76
C GLN A 546 -21.62 -39.06 -20.07
N ILE A 547 -22.15 -38.00 -20.64
CA ILE A 547 -23.30 -37.28 -20.12
C ILE A 547 -24.53 -37.65 -20.97
N TYR A 548 -25.58 -38.03 -20.25
CA TYR A 548 -26.87 -38.39 -20.82
C TYR A 548 -27.95 -37.47 -20.31
N CYS A 549 -28.84 -37.10 -21.18
CA CYS A 549 -29.93 -36.18 -20.88
C CYS A 549 -31.23 -36.67 -21.52
N LYS A 550 -32.36 -36.36 -20.85
CA LYS A 550 -33.70 -36.38 -21.45
C LYS A 550 -34.51 -35.20 -20.90
N THR A 551 -35.52 -34.79 -21.66
CA THR A 551 -36.56 -33.88 -21.20
C THR A 551 -37.75 -34.65 -20.62
N ASP A 552 -38.68 -33.94 -19.98
CA ASP A 552 -39.94 -34.49 -19.49
C ASP A 552 -40.83 -35.08 -20.61
N SER A 553 -40.67 -34.59 -21.84
CA SER A 553 -41.39 -35.11 -23.03
C SER A 553 -40.71 -36.33 -23.69
N GLN A 554 -39.52 -36.75 -23.20
CA GLN A 554 -38.75 -37.86 -23.78
C GLN A 554 -38.80 -39.11 -22.88
N SER A 555 -39.02 -40.28 -23.49
CA SER A 555 -39.04 -41.56 -22.76
C SER A 555 -37.64 -42.07 -22.42
N SER A 556 -36.63 -41.79 -23.22
CA SER A 556 -35.27 -42.37 -23.12
C SER A 556 -34.17 -41.32 -23.02
N TYR A 557 -33.06 -41.65 -22.32
CA TYR A 557 -31.87 -40.81 -22.24
C TYR A 557 -31.03 -40.91 -23.52
N LYS A 558 -30.67 -39.74 -24.09
CA LYS A 558 -29.68 -39.64 -25.16
C LYS A 558 -28.34 -39.17 -24.61
N ARG A 559 -27.23 -39.71 -25.14
CA ARG A 559 -25.89 -39.21 -24.83
C ARG A 559 -25.69 -37.87 -25.54
N ILE A 560 -25.50 -36.83 -24.77
CA ILE A 560 -25.34 -35.45 -25.27
C ILE A 560 -23.87 -35.04 -25.39
N LYS A 561 -22.98 -35.64 -24.59
CA LYS A 561 -21.55 -35.34 -24.64
C LYS A 561 -20.70 -36.48 -24.10
N THR A 562 -19.53 -36.65 -24.71
CA THR A 562 -18.41 -37.40 -24.14
C THR A 562 -17.28 -36.42 -23.87
N LEU A 563 -16.76 -36.43 -22.64
CA LEU A 563 -15.68 -35.58 -22.16
C LEU A 563 -14.45 -36.45 -21.94
N LYS A 564 -13.26 -35.84 -22.23
CA LYS A 564 -11.95 -36.48 -22.01
C LYS A 564 -11.51 -36.37 -20.53
N THR A 565 -10.36 -36.94 -20.23
CA THR A 565 -9.73 -36.97 -18.93
C THR A 565 -9.69 -35.57 -18.25
N GLY A 566 -9.93 -35.55 -16.95
CA GLY A 566 -9.88 -34.35 -16.15
C GLY A 566 -11.14 -33.50 -16.09
N ALA A 567 -12.12 -33.74 -17.00
CA ALA A 567 -13.37 -32.99 -16.96
C ALA A 567 -14.22 -33.35 -15.74
N VAL A 568 -14.58 -32.40 -14.92
CA VAL A 568 -15.45 -32.55 -13.75
C VAL A 568 -16.70 -31.68 -13.82
N SER A 569 -16.91 -31.04 -14.97
CA SER A 569 -18.09 -30.22 -15.23
C SER A 569 -18.47 -30.20 -16.72
N PHE A 570 -19.70 -29.79 -16.97
CA PHE A 570 -20.22 -29.56 -18.33
C PHE A 570 -21.40 -28.60 -18.30
N ASP A 571 -21.45 -27.73 -19.28
CA ASP A 571 -22.56 -26.79 -19.46
C ASP A 571 -23.51 -27.33 -20.54
N ALA A 572 -24.67 -27.77 -20.11
CA ALA A 572 -25.69 -28.27 -21.02
C ALA A 572 -26.55 -27.11 -21.53
N ALA A 573 -26.70 -27.01 -22.85
CA ALA A 573 -27.65 -26.08 -23.44
C ALA A 573 -29.08 -26.55 -23.14
N VAL A 574 -29.94 -25.64 -22.73
CA VAL A 574 -31.33 -25.92 -22.29
C VAL A 574 -32.27 -24.81 -22.73
N VAL A 575 -33.56 -25.14 -22.77
CA VAL A 575 -34.63 -24.19 -23.02
C VAL A 575 -35.34 -23.91 -21.68
N PRO A 576 -35.43 -22.65 -21.23
CA PRO A 576 -36.14 -22.31 -20.00
C PRO A 576 -37.61 -22.81 -20.04
N GLY A 577 -38.09 -23.26 -18.88
CA GLY A 577 -39.44 -23.82 -18.75
C GLY A 577 -39.50 -25.34 -18.88
N VAL A 578 -38.54 -25.97 -19.55
CA VAL A 578 -38.45 -27.43 -19.77
C VAL A 578 -37.66 -28.07 -18.61
N THR A 579 -38.11 -29.22 -18.14
CA THR A 579 -37.39 -30.02 -17.14
C THR A 579 -36.44 -30.98 -17.85
N TYR A 580 -35.15 -30.88 -17.45
CA TYR A 580 -34.10 -31.76 -17.95
C TYR A 580 -33.66 -32.70 -16.85
N SER A 581 -33.52 -33.95 -17.17
CA SER A 581 -32.97 -35.01 -16.31
C SER A 581 -31.62 -35.45 -16.85
N PHE A 582 -30.61 -35.43 -16.00
CA PHE A 582 -29.24 -35.79 -16.37
C PHE A 582 -28.74 -36.98 -15.56
N LYS A 583 -27.90 -37.77 -16.17
CA LYS A 583 -27.07 -38.78 -15.54
C LYS A 583 -25.71 -38.83 -16.23
N VAL A 584 -24.66 -39.14 -15.44
CA VAL A 584 -23.28 -39.19 -15.92
C VAL A 584 -22.67 -40.51 -15.53
N ARG A 585 -21.84 -41.08 -16.39
CA ARG A 585 -20.98 -42.22 -16.07
C ARG A 585 -19.55 -41.94 -16.45
N ALA A 586 -18.63 -42.45 -15.69
CA ALA A 586 -17.20 -42.45 -16.02
C ALA A 586 -16.93 -43.61 -17.03
N TYR A 587 -15.95 -43.39 -17.90
CA TYR A 587 -15.39 -44.45 -18.71
C TYR A 587 -13.86 -44.48 -18.60
N GLY A 588 -13.29 -45.61 -18.81
CA GLY A 588 -11.87 -45.88 -18.85
C GLY A 588 -11.55 -47.10 -19.66
N THR A 589 -10.32 -47.56 -19.62
CA THR A 589 -9.93 -48.85 -20.21
C THR A 589 -9.41 -49.76 -19.10
N ASN A 590 -9.63 -51.07 -19.27
CA ASN A 590 -8.94 -52.06 -18.44
C ASN A 590 -7.48 -52.27 -18.93
N ALA A 591 -6.73 -53.09 -18.28
CA ALA A 591 -5.34 -53.44 -18.62
C ALA A 591 -5.20 -54.04 -20.04
N SER A 592 -6.29 -54.61 -20.61
CA SER A 592 -6.31 -55.15 -21.97
C SER A 592 -6.82 -54.15 -23.03
N GLY A 593 -6.93 -52.87 -22.67
CA GLY A 593 -7.35 -51.80 -23.61
C GLY A 593 -8.85 -51.72 -23.89
N LYS A 594 -9.68 -52.62 -23.32
CA LYS A 594 -11.13 -52.59 -23.50
C LYS A 594 -11.79 -51.52 -22.64
N ASN A 595 -12.82 -50.86 -23.20
CA ASN A 595 -13.59 -49.86 -22.49
C ASN A 595 -14.29 -50.45 -21.24
N LYS A 596 -14.10 -49.85 -20.09
CA LYS A 596 -14.85 -50.08 -18.86
C LYS A 596 -15.66 -48.84 -18.48
N TYR A 597 -16.84 -49.05 -17.90
CA TYR A 597 -17.76 -47.99 -17.55
C TYR A 597 -18.16 -48.12 -16.08
N SER A 598 -18.31 -47.00 -15.40
CA SER A 598 -18.96 -46.98 -14.08
C SER A 598 -20.46 -47.22 -14.21
N LYS A 599 -21.12 -47.54 -13.09
CA LYS A 599 -22.57 -47.34 -12.99
C LYS A 599 -22.87 -45.85 -13.20
N PHE A 600 -24.07 -45.54 -13.70
CA PHE A 600 -24.50 -44.15 -13.81
C PHE A 600 -24.64 -43.49 -12.45
N SER A 601 -24.39 -42.18 -12.39
CA SER A 601 -24.81 -41.36 -11.26
C SER A 601 -26.30 -41.49 -10.95
N ALA A 602 -26.72 -41.15 -9.75
CA ALA A 602 -28.13 -40.88 -9.51
C ALA A 602 -28.63 -39.83 -10.51
N VAL A 603 -29.85 -40.01 -11.00
CA VAL A 603 -30.50 -39.03 -11.88
C VAL A 603 -30.72 -37.75 -11.08
N LYS A 604 -30.36 -36.62 -11.67
CA LYS A 604 -30.69 -35.30 -11.18
C LYS A 604 -31.53 -34.57 -12.20
N SER A 605 -32.65 -34.01 -11.77
CA SER A 605 -33.55 -33.25 -12.64
C SER A 605 -33.59 -31.79 -12.20
N ARG A 606 -33.72 -30.92 -13.19
CA ARG A 606 -33.87 -29.49 -12.96
C ARG A 606 -34.75 -28.87 -14.04
N LYS A 607 -35.77 -28.13 -13.63
CA LYS A 607 -36.48 -27.25 -14.54
C LYS A 607 -35.60 -26.07 -14.88
N ALA A 608 -35.25 -25.92 -16.17
CA ALA A 608 -34.46 -24.81 -16.63
C ALA A 608 -35.17 -23.49 -16.37
N ALA A 609 -34.49 -22.52 -15.81
CA ALA A 609 -35.06 -21.24 -15.42
C ALA A 609 -34.17 -20.10 -15.91
N VAL A 610 -34.74 -18.94 -16.07
CA VAL A 610 -33.99 -17.72 -16.30
C VAL A 610 -33.51 -17.23 -14.92
N PRO A 611 -32.19 -17.07 -14.68
CA PRO A 611 -31.69 -16.52 -13.44
C PRO A 611 -32.18 -15.08 -13.23
N ALA A 612 -32.41 -14.69 -11.99
CA ALA A 612 -32.68 -13.30 -11.68
C ALA A 612 -31.37 -12.47 -11.84
N PRO A 613 -31.48 -11.22 -12.31
CA PRO A 613 -30.34 -10.30 -12.29
C PRO A 613 -29.77 -10.15 -10.88
N SER A 614 -28.47 -9.91 -10.77
CA SER A 614 -27.80 -9.67 -9.51
C SER A 614 -27.19 -8.26 -9.49
N LYS A 615 -26.70 -7.81 -8.33
CA LYS A 615 -26.13 -6.47 -8.15
C LYS A 615 -27.09 -5.38 -8.64
N VAL A 616 -28.35 -5.50 -8.24
CA VAL A 616 -29.35 -4.50 -8.58
C VAL A 616 -29.22 -3.34 -7.64
N SER A 617 -29.11 -2.14 -8.19
CA SER A 617 -29.01 -0.90 -7.42
C SER A 617 -29.77 0.23 -8.13
N CYS A 618 -30.15 1.24 -7.39
CA CYS A 618 -30.63 2.49 -7.94
C CYS A 618 -29.91 3.67 -7.32
N LYS A 619 -29.76 4.73 -8.12
CA LYS A 619 -29.13 5.98 -7.69
C LYS A 619 -29.82 7.17 -8.38
N MET A 620 -29.71 8.33 -7.78
CA MET A 620 -30.09 9.58 -8.44
C MET A 620 -29.21 9.80 -9.68
N SER A 621 -29.84 10.24 -10.75
CA SER A 621 -29.17 10.57 -12.00
C SER A 621 -29.83 11.82 -12.56
N ASN A 622 -29.07 12.72 -13.16
CA ASN A 622 -29.58 13.99 -13.67
C ASN A 622 -30.89 13.78 -14.47
N GLY A 623 -32.01 14.28 -13.93
CA GLY A 623 -33.36 14.16 -14.50
C GLY A 623 -33.99 12.76 -14.43
N GLY A 624 -33.70 11.97 -13.38
CA GLY A 624 -34.36 10.68 -13.14
C GLY A 624 -33.63 9.78 -12.14
N THR A 625 -34.18 8.59 -11.92
CA THR A 625 -33.55 7.53 -11.14
C THR A 625 -32.95 6.48 -12.06
N GLU A 626 -31.64 6.26 -11.96
CA GLU A 626 -30.97 5.20 -12.71
C GLU A 626 -31.04 3.88 -11.93
N VAL A 627 -31.63 2.87 -12.55
CA VAL A 627 -31.67 1.49 -12.08
C VAL A 627 -30.64 0.68 -12.86
N SER A 628 -29.74 -0.01 -12.18
CA SER A 628 -28.70 -0.83 -12.79
C SER A 628 -28.71 -2.27 -12.29
N TRP A 629 -28.18 -3.20 -13.07
CA TRP A 629 -28.10 -4.61 -12.71
C TRP A 629 -26.96 -5.33 -13.46
N LYS A 630 -26.49 -6.44 -12.89
CA LYS A 630 -25.57 -7.33 -13.62
C LYS A 630 -26.36 -8.14 -14.66
N LYS A 631 -25.87 -8.14 -15.91
CA LYS A 631 -26.48 -8.89 -17.02
C LYS A 631 -26.56 -10.38 -16.72
N VAL A 632 -27.65 -11.00 -17.17
CA VAL A 632 -27.87 -12.45 -17.12
C VAL A 632 -27.48 -13.04 -18.48
N ALA A 633 -26.48 -13.93 -18.48
CA ALA A 633 -26.02 -14.57 -19.68
C ALA A 633 -27.18 -15.37 -20.32
N GLY A 634 -27.31 -15.29 -21.65
CA GLY A 634 -28.35 -15.97 -22.42
C GLY A 634 -29.74 -15.36 -22.30
N ALA A 635 -29.97 -14.33 -21.52
CA ALA A 635 -31.26 -13.62 -21.50
C ALA A 635 -31.56 -12.93 -22.85
N SER A 636 -32.82 -12.79 -23.20
CA SER A 636 -33.27 -12.01 -24.37
C SER A 636 -33.51 -10.54 -24.03
N GLY A 637 -33.71 -10.22 -22.76
CA GLY A 637 -33.92 -8.86 -22.29
C GLY A 637 -34.33 -8.82 -20.81
N TYR A 638 -34.70 -7.61 -20.38
CA TYR A 638 -35.12 -7.35 -18.99
C TYR A 638 -36.40 -6.53 -18.98
N VAL A 639 -37.18 -6.75 -17.94
CA VAL A 639 -38.32 -5.90 -17.59
C VAL A 639 -38.06 -5.29 -16.22
N ILE A 640 -38.07 -3.99 -16.19
CA ILE A 640 -37.95 -3.21 -14.96
C ILE A 640 -39.35 -2.89 -14.49
N TYR A 641 -39.62 -3.19 -13.24
CA TYR A 641 -40.89 -2.91 -12.58
C TYR A 641 -40.72 -1.74 -11.63
N ARG A 642 -41.70 -0.85 -11.64
CA ARG A 642 -41.81 0.29 -10.71
C ARG A 642 -43.10 0.14 -9.95
N ASN A 643 -43.04 0.11 -8.63
CA ASN A 643 -44.21 -0.09 -7.73
C ASN A 643 -45.09 -1.30 -8.15
N GLY A 644 -44.46 -2.41 -8.55
CA GLY A 644 -45.14 -3.64 -8.98
C GLY A 644 -45.60 -3.67 -10.44
N SER A 645 -45.63 -2.55 -11.14
CA SER A 645 -46.06 -2.45 -12.55
C SER A 645 -44.87 -2.41 -13.50
N ALA A 646 -44.97 -3.05 -14.67
CA ALA A 646 -43.92 -3.05 -15.69
C ALA A 646 -43.73 -1.63 -16.24
N ALA A 647 -42.56 -1.05 -15.97
CA ALA A 647 -42.23 0.32 -16.36
C ALA A 647 -41.47 0.36 -17.69
N LYS A 648 -40.55 -0.59 -17.93
CA LYS A 648 -39.73 -0.63 -19.14
C LYS A 648 -39.30 -2.05 -19.49
N THR A 649 -39.33 -2.35 -20.77
CA THR A 649 -38.66 -3.54 -21.32
C THR A 649 -37.45 -3.11 -22.12
N VAL A 650 -36.32 -3.78 -21.93
CA VAL A 650 -35.06 -3.48 -22.60
C VAL A 650 -34.41 -4.74 -23.18
N LYS A 651 -33.53 -4.59 -24.20
CA LYS A 651 -32.77 -5.66 -24.80
C LYS A 651 -31.72 -6.23 -23.85
N SER A 652 -31.20 -7.42 -24.16
CA SER A 652 -30.16 -8.10 -23.35
C SER A 652 -28.84 -7.32 -23.24
N SER A 653 -28.54 -6.45 -24.19
CA SER A 653 -27.35 -5.58 -24.17
C SER A 653 -27.41 -4.49 -23.09
N VAL A 654 -28.60 -4.15 -22.61
CA VAL A 654 -28.84 -3.07 -21.64
C VAL A 654 -28.72 -3.62 -20.22
N SER A 655 -28.03 -2.88 -19.34
CA SER A 655 -27.87 -3.20 -17.91
C SER A 655 -28.18 -2.01 -16.99
N THR A 656 -28.63 -0.91 -17.59
CA THR A 656 -29.07 0.29 -16.86
C THR A 656 -30.33 0.84 -17.54
N TRP A 657 -31.17 1.48 -16.75
CA TRP A 657 -32.31 2.23 -17.27
C TRP A 657 -32.59 3.41 -16.36
N LYS A 658 -32.76 4.56 -17.00
CA LYS A 658 -33.10 5.82 -16.30
C LYS A 658 -34.60 6.03 -16.32
N ASP A 659 -35.21 6.07 -15.14
CA ASP A 659 -36.62 6.42 -14.97
C ASP A 659 -36.77 7.94 -14.84
N THR A 660 -37.09 8.59 -15.94
CA THR A 660 -37.34 10.05 -15.96
C THR A 660 -38.65 10.44 -15.26
N LYS A 661 -39.59 9.50 -15.06
CA LYS A 661 -40.80 9.73 -14.28
C LYS A 661 -40.55 9.81 -12.78
N ALA A 662 -39.35 9.42 -12.35
CA ALA A 662 -38.90 9.56 -10.96
C ALA A 662 -38.28 10.94 -10.66
N TYR A 663 -38.40 11.87 -11.58
CA TYR A 663 -37.90 13.24 -11.42
C TYR A 663 -38.91 14.25 -11.90
N ASP A 664 -39.17 15.23 -11.09
CA ASP A 664 -40.00 16.37 -11.43
C ASP A 664 -39.07 17.54 -11.87
N SER A 665 -39.11 17.85 -13.16
CA SER A 665 -38.24 18.89 -13.74
C SER A 665 -38.66 20.33 -13.35
N GLN A 666 -39.85 20.51 -12.84
CA GLN A 666 -40.34 21.84 -12.37
C GLN A 666 -39.88 22.11 -10.95
N THR A 667 -39.90 21.08 -10.08
CA THR A 667 -39.55 21.21 -8.67
C THR A 667 -38.13 20.77 -8.35
N GLY A 668 -37.46 20.04 -9.27
CA GLY A 668 -36.14 19.42 -9.05
C GLY A 668 -36.21 18.18 -8.11
N MET A 669 -37.38 17.73 -7.71
CA MET A 669 -37.54 16.66 -6.74
C MET A 669 -37.52 15.29 -7.39
N TYR A 670 -37.06 14.31 -6.61
CA TYR A 670 -37.07 12.90 -6.98
C TYR A 670 -38.20 12.16 -6.27
N TRP A 671 -39.01 11.43 -7.06
CA TRP A 671 -40.00 10.52 -6.51
C TRP A 671 -39.36 9.20 -6.13
N VAL A 672 -39.56 8.73 -4.93
CA VAL A 672 -39.03 7.45 -4.44
C VAL A 672 -39.96 6.33 -4.85
N TYR A 673 -39.57 5.58 -5.83
CA TYR A 673 -40.26 4.38 -6.30
C TYR A 673 -39.52 3.11 -5.89
N ASN A 674 -40.26 2.06 -5.69
CA ASN A 674 -39.72 0.72 -5.49
C ASN A 674 -39.50 0.03 -6.83
N TYR A 675 -38.26 -0.46 -7.05
CA TYR A 675 -37.89 -1.12 -8.29
C TYR A 675 -37.48 -2.56 -8.03
N TYR A 676 -37.81 -3.44 -8.99
CA TYR A 676 -37.17 -4.72 -9.15
C TYR A 676 -37.04 -5.04 -10.64
N VAL A 677 -36.12 -5.94 -10.96
CA VAL A 677 -35.82 -6.30 -12.34
C VAL A 677 -36.07 -7.80 -12.54
N ARG A 678 -36.67 -8.16 -13.65
CA ARG A 678 -36.77 -9.56 -14.09
C ARG A 678 -36.11 -9.72 -15.45
N ALA A 679 -35.20 -10.67 -15.57
CA ALA A 679 -34.71 -11.11 -16.86
C ALA A 679 -35.76 -11.98 -17.53
N PHE A 680 -35.78 -12.01 -18.87
CA PHE A 680 -36.59 -12.97 -19.63
C PHE A 680 -35.80 -13.58 -20.77
N LYS A 681 -36.20 -14.80 -21.13
CA LYS A 681 -35.78 -15.46 -22.38
C LYS A 681 -37.04 -15.68 -23.25
N THR A 682 -36.96 -15.29 -24.50
CA THR A 682 -38.01 -15.56 -25.48
C THR A 682 -37.79 -16.94 -26.08
N VAL A 683 -38.79 -17.79 -25.95
CA VAL A 683 -38.80 -19.16 -26.48
C VAL A 683 -40.11 -19.36 -27.26
N ASN A 684 -40.02 -19.66 -28.53
CA ASN A 684 -41.21 -19.84 -29.43
C ASN A 684 -42.23 -18.68 -29.27
N GLY A 685 -41.72 -17.44 -29.28
CA GLY A 685 -42.53 -16.23 -29.17
C GLY A 685 -43.02 -15.88 -27.74
N LYS A 686 -42.93 -16.79 -26.78
CA LYS A 686 -43.33 -16.57 -25.37
C LYS A 686 -42.16 -16.17 -24.50
N ARG A 687 -42.39 -15.20 -23.58
CA ARG A 687 -41.39 -14.78 -22.61
C ARG A 687 -41.47 -15.63 -21.35
N ILE A 688 -40.35 -16.23 -20.98
CA ILE A 688 -40.17 -16.94 -19.71
C ILE A 688 -39.34 -16.03 -18.80
N TYR A 689 -39.89 -15.67 -17.67
CA TYR A 689 -39.32 -14.69 -16.77
C TYR A 689 -38.54 -15.33 -15.61
N SER A 690 -37.51 -14.65 -15.15
CA SER A 690 -36.85 -14.94 -13.87
C SER A 690 -37.78 -14.68 -12.69
N LYS A 691 -37.41 -15.17 -11.50
CA LYS A 691 -37.93 -14.59 -10.26
C LYS A 691 -37.59 -13.10 -10.24
N PRO A 692 -38.39 -12.23 -9.58
CA PRO A 692 -38.00 -10.84 -9.36
C PRO A 692 -36.72 -10.77 -8.54
N THR A 693 -35.94 -9.73 -8.74
CA THR A 693 -34.85 -9.38 -7.84
C THR A 693 -35.42 -8.90 -6.49
N LYS A 694 -34.55 -8.71 -5.48
CA LYS A 694 -34.94 -7.94 -4.30
C LYS A 694 -35.42 -6.57 -4.75
N THR A 695 -36.49 -6.08 -4.13
CA THR A 695 -36.97 -4.72 -4.34
C THR A 695 -35.97 -3.73 -3.75
N ILE A 696 -35.70 -2.68 -4.49
CA ILE A 696 -34.78 -1.61 -4.14
C ILE A 696 -35.44 -0.24 -4.35
N ASN A 697 -34.97 0.79 -3.69
CA ASN A 697 -35.30 2.19 -3.92
C ASN A 697 -34.07 3.08 -3.68
N LEU A 698 -34.20 4.40 -3.79
CA LEU A 698 -33.06 5.33 -3.64
C LEU A 698 -32.39 5.30 -2.26
N TYR A 699 -33.00 4.67 -1.25
CA TYR A 699 -32.50 4.56 0.12
C TYR A 699 -32.12 3.13 0.53
N SER A 700 -32.08 2.16 -0.41
CA SER A 700 -31.81 0.74 -0.14
C SER A 700 -30.41 0.29 -0.59
#